data_96f788b578a61f9988b631c3483f3ca2
#
_entry.id   96f788b578a61f9988b631c3483f3ca2
#
_cell.length_a   1.000
_cell.length_b   1.000
_cell.length_c   1.000
_cell.angle_alpha   90.00
_cell.angle_beta   90.00
_cell.angle_gamma   90.00
#
_symmetry.space_group_name_H-M   'P 1'
#
loop_
_entity.id
_entity.type
_entity.pdbx_description
1 polymer ?
#
loop_
_entity_poly.entity_id
_entity_poly.type
_entity_poly.pdbx_seq_one_letter_code
_entity_poly.pdbx_strand_id
1 'polypeptide(L)'
;MPRSQGRQGGPSQPRHVLGERVAPADLLEFDDVAYPSYRAACAARGLLADDGEHDICLREAAQIQTGDQLRRSFVFMLIHATVANPPALLDRHFASLSDDARYHIENYEDVPVNDQTIRLWTLNKIRLLLAANDQTLAFYDLPELTEDEVRLFDRPDDRFPRFDREQCAQDAKEARARLNHAQRIAFDEFLRAVELNVVDQMCDDNLGPQHVFFLLAPSGTGKTFVENALLDTVRARGHQAIAVASSGVAALLLKGGHTAHSTFRIPLDASPTSTCPVDRKSDLGLMLRTTKLIIWDEASMAHRFAVEAVDRLLRDVRETEELFGGVATIFAGDFRQCLPVVPKGTPDQILDASLFKADFWRHVRVFRLTENMRLSWNADAIDEAQLARTRDFGKWLLKVGDGTANMHPYDWIALPDYLLLPDGQRTAEGLINFVYPGLRTVNKKSLDDLIQLFSRGAILAPHNATVDRINAKLLEDFDGDYVEYRSADEVVKAGEAGGGMAPDLISPEYLHSINPSNFPAHHLRLKEGIPVDLLRDLDPDAGLCNGTRLIVSHARSHVIQAIILTGVRAGTTVFIPRVRLETNATSSRQLGFTMRRLQFPLRVALAMTIHKAQGQSLDRVGVDLSLHPVFTHGQLYVALSRAMNVDRVKVLLPSRDPADFVDFLQAVDQAAAAVTVTPNPPNDLPAADVDNMADDDEVSPLPPPSTPGHNDDVTHIGSILFSRAEYELLDWELIEHSYIDWDLNMSLTVAPEVYSYLRKGTIDPTWTTAVRSRWEDSTRPTCSPTL
;
A
#
# COMPACT_ATOMS: atom_id res chain seq x y z
N MET A 1 -61.58 17.73 48.62
CA MET A 1 -60.24 17.96 48.16
C MET A 1 -59.47 16.71 48.36
N PRO A 2 -59.03 16.08 47.30
CA PRO A 2 -57.77 15.30 47.26
C PRO A 2 -56.86 15.74 46.16
N ARG A 3 -55.56 15.72 46.41
CA ARG A 3 -54.45 16.15 45.61
C ARG A 3 -54.14 15.18 44.45
N SER A 4 -54.03 15.72 43.24
CA SER A 4 -53.46 15.05 42.07
C SER A 4 -51.96 14.92 42.20
N GLN A 5 -51.45 13.66 42.23
CA GLN A 5 -50.02 13.39 42.01
C GLN A 5 -49.81 13.11 40.51
N GLY A 6 -49.02 13.97 39.88
CA GLY A 6 -48.51 13.76 38.53
C GLY A 6 -47.43 12.66 38.55
N ARG A 7 -47.60 11.65 37.72
CA ARG A 7 -46.54 10.71 37.35
C ARG A 7 -45.66 11.35 36.27
N GLN A 8 -44.41 11.58 36.61
CA GLN A 8 -43.33 11.83 35.66
C GLN A 8 -43.02 10.52 34.94
N GLY A 9 -43.17 10.49 33.61
CA GLY A 9 -42.73 9.39 32.76
C GLY A 9 -41.22 9.44 32.63
N GLY A 10 -40.51 8.47 33.14
CA GLY A 10 -39.12 8.21 32.84
C GLY A 10 -38.99 7.52 31.46
N PRO A 11 -37.81 7.58 30.81
CA PRO A 11 -37.63 6.97 29.52
C PRO A 11 -37.81 5.45 29.62
N SER A 12 -38.62 4.90 28.73
CA SER A 12 -38.86 3.46 28.60
C SER A 12 -37.59 2.78 28.10
N GLN A 13 -37.02 1.88 28.88
CA GLN A 13 -35.96 0.98 28.46
C GLN A 13 -36.44 0.09 27.29
N PRO A 14 -35.54 -0.19 26.31
CA PRO A 14 -35.89 -1.08 25.22
C PRO A 14 -36.15 -2.50 25.76
N ARG A 15 -37.32 -3.05 25.50
CA ARG A 15 -37.64 -4.46 25.77
C ARG A 15 -36.85 -5.33 24.80
N HIS A 16 -35.91 -6.13 25.29
CA HIS A 16 -35.29 -7.24 24.57
C HIS A 16 -36.40 -8.28 24.24
N VAL A 17 -36.82 -8.36 22.99
CA VAL A 17 -37.61 -9.44 22.45
C VAL A 17 -36.67 -10.47 21.84
N LEU A 18 -36.29 -11.45 22.61
CA LEU A 18 -35.61 -12.66 22.15
C LEU A 18 -36.74 -13.68 21.79
N GLY A 19 -36.89 -13.98 20.49
CA GLY A 19 -37.52 -15.22 20.07
C GLY A 19 -38.68 -15.19 19.08
N GLU A 20 -39.22 -14.08 18.61
CA GLU A 20 -40.19 -14.06 17.52
C GLU A 20 -39.59 -13.74 16.18
N ARG A 21 -39.88 -14.54 15.15
CA ARG A 21 -39.51 -14.23 13.76
C ARG A 21 -40.27 -12.99 13.32
N VAL A 22 -39.67 -11.85 13.36
CA VAL A 22 -40.19 -10.58 12.84
C VAL A 22 -40.26 -10.68 11.32
N ALA A 23 -41.42 -10.43 10.73
CA ALA A 23 -41.53 -10.39 9.28
C ALA A 23 -40.74 -9.18 8.73
N PRO A 24 -40.15 -9.26 7.53
CA PRO A 24 -39.38 -8.13 6.97
C PRO A 24 -40.19 -6.83 6.91
N ALA A 25 -41.50 -6.87 6.73
CA ALA A 25 -42.39 -5.71 6.73
C ALA A 25 -42.48 -5.03 8.11
N ASP A 26 -42.44 -5.78 9.20
CA ASP A 26 -42.53 -5.24 10.56
C ASP A 26 -41.29 -4.45 10.96
N LEU A 27 -40.15 -4.67 10.26
CA LEU A 27 -38.93 -3.89 10.47
C LEU A 27 -39.01 -2.46 9.89
N LEU A 28 -39.93 -2.23 8.96
CA LEU A 28 -40.20 -0.91 8.38
C LEU A 28 -41.19 -0.09 9.22
N GLU A 29 -41.80 -0.63 10.26
CA GLU A 29 -42.76 0.07 11.11
C GLU A 29 -42.16 0.32 12.49
N PHE A 30 -42.24 1.57 12.97
CA PHE A 30 -41.77 1.97 14.29
C PHE A 30 -42.68 3.07 14.85
N ASP A 31 -43.17 2.92 16.11
CA ASP A 31 -44.11 3.82 16.75
C ASP A 31 -45.36 4.12 15.89
N ASP A 32 -45.96 3.05 15.30
CA ASP A 32 -47.11 3.12 14.41
C ASP A 32 -46.92 3.96 13.13
N VAL A 33 -45.66 4.24 12.74
CA VAL A 33 -45.28 4.94 11.51
C VAL A 33 -44.53 3.97 10.57
N ALA A 34 -45.04 3.82 9.34
CA ALA A 34 -44.38 3.04 8.30
C ALA A 34 -43.33 3.91 7.58
N TYR A 35 -42.11 3.42 7.50
CA TYR A 35 -40.96 4.09 6.87
C TYR A 35 -40.71 3.54 5.47
N PRO A 36 -40.28 4.39 4.52
CA PRO A 36 -40.10 4.00 3.12
C PRO A 36 -38.91 3.05 2.92
N SER A 37 -37.96 3.00 3.85
CA SER A 37 -36.80 2.11 3.78
C SER A 37 -36.37 1.61 5.16
N TYR A 38 -35.66 0.48 5.21
CA TYR A 38 -35.07 -0.05 6.45
C TYR A 38 -34.15 0.95 7.11
N ARG A 39 -33.44 1.76 6.32
CA ARG A 39 -32.52 2.78 6.81
C ARG A 39 -33.29 3.89 7.53
N ALA A 40 -34.40 4.36 6.97
CA ALA A 40 -35.27 5.34 7.61
C ALA A 40 -35.87 4.83 8.91
N ALA A 41 -36.30 3.57 8.94
CA ALA A 41 -36.82 2.92 10.15
C ALA A 41 -35.71 2.77 11.22
N CYS A 42 -34.49 2.43 10.85
CA CYS A 42 -33.33 2.36 11.75
C CYS A 42 -32.96 3.74 12.31
N ALA A 43 -33.01 4.79 11.49
CA ALA A 43 -32.78 6.16 11.94
C ALA A 43 -33.83 6.60 12.98
N ALA A 44 -35.10 6.34 12.72
CA ALA A 44 -36.19 6.65 13.64
C ALA A 44 -36.07 5.88 14.98
N ARG A 45 -35.53 4.67 14.94
CA ARG A 45 -35.25 3.85 16.14
C ARG A 45 -34.02 4.29 16.91
N GLY A 46 -33.28 5.31 16.41
CA GLY A 46 -32.00 5.73 17.00
C GLY A 46 -30.89 4.70 16.87
N LEU A 47 -31.01 3.76 15.92
CA LEU A 47 -30.02 2.69 15.68
C LEU A 47 -28.90 3.15 14.72
N LEU A 48 -29.08 4.29 14.05
CA LEU A 48 -28.07 4.94 13.22
C LEU A 48 -27.47 6.11 13.97
N ALA A 49 -26.17 6.32 13.80
CA ALA A 49 -25.49 7.49 14.33
C ALA A 49 -26.13 8.78 13.74
N ASP A 50 -26.18 9.84 14.54
CA ASP A 50 -26.60 11.16 14.10
C ASP A 50 -25.67 11.68 13.01
N ASP A 51 -26.21 12.29 11.94
CA ASP A 51 -25.44 12.94 10.86
C ASP A 51 -24.79 14.27 11.28
N GLY A 52 -24.85 14.63 12.55
CA GLY A 52 -24.32 15.89 13.07
C GLY A 52 -22.84 16.10 12.76
N GLU A 53 -22.03 15.05 12.85
CA GLU A 53 -20.61 15.09 12.50
C GLU A 53 -20.41 15.34 11.01
N HIS A 54 -21.18 14.68 10.16
CA HIS A 54 -21.12 14.84 8.70
C HIS A 54 -21.59 16.23 8.25
N ASP A 55 -22.64 16.75 8.89
CA ASP A 55 -23.15 18.09 8.66
C ASP A 55 -22.11 19.17 9.04
N ILE A 56 -21.46 19.05 10.19
CA ILE A 56 -20.39 19.94 10.62
C ILE A 56 -19.20 19.85 9.66
N CYS A 57 -18.81 18.64 9.26
CA CYS A 57 -17.72 18.43 8.32
C CYS A 57 -17.97 19.13 6.98
N LEU A 58 -19.16 18.94 6.38
CA LEU A 58 -19.51 19.61 5.12
C LEU A 58 -19.61 21.13 5.28
N ARG A 59 -20.08 21.62 6.43
CA ARG A 59 -20.14 23.06 6.73
C ARG A 59 -18.76 23.69 6.85
N GLU A 60 -17.83 23.00 7.52
CA GLU A 60 -16.43 23.42 7.60
C GLU A 60 -15.76 23.36 6.22
N ALA A 61 -16.04 22.32 5.46
CA ALA A 61 -15.52 22.10 4.11
C ALA A 61 -16.03 23.17 3.13
N ALA A 62 -17.31 23.51 3.16
CA ALA A 62 -17.92 24.51 2.28
C ALA A 62 -17.33 25.91 2.41
N GLN A 63 -16.65 26.22 3.50
CA GLN A 63 -15.97 27.51 3.68
C GLN A 63 -14.68 27.64 2.86
N ILE A 64 -14.12 26.50 2.39
CA ILE A 64 -12.77 26.44 1.83
C ILE A 64 -12.67 25.61 0.54
N GLN A 65 -13.69 24.82 0.23
CA GLN A 65 -13.74 23.95 -0.95
C GLN A 65 -14.56 24.56 -2.06
N THR A 66 -14.18 24.29 -3.31
CA THR A 66 -15.03 24.52 -4.49
C THR A 66 -16.16 23.50 -4.55
N GLY A 67 -17.23 23.77 -5.33
CA GLY A 67 -18.34 22.84 -5.49
C GLY A 67 -17.90 21.45 -5.94
N ASP A 68 -16.94 21.34 -6.88
CA ASP A 68 -16.38 20.05 -7.29
C ASP A 68 -15.71 19.31 -6.13
N GLN A 69 -14.86 19.98 -5.36
CA GLN A 69 -14.19 19.38 -4.19
C GLN A 69 -15.21 18.98 -3.11
N LEU A 70 -16.23 19.79 -2.91
CA LEU A 70 -17.28 19.50 -1.93
C LEU A 70 -18.15 18.32 -2.34
N ARG A 71 -18.49 18.15 -3.63
CA ARG A 71 -19.17 16.97 -4.17
C ARG A 71 -18.34 15.70 -3.97
N ARG A 72 -17.02 15.77 -4.22
CA ARG A 72 -16.09 14.65 -3.92
C ARG A 72 -16.09 14.31 -2.43
N SER A 73 -16.03 15.32 -1.55
CA SER A 73 -16.08 15.11 -0.10
C SER A 73 -17.43 14.51 0.35
N PHE A 74 -18.54 14.95 -0.25
CA PHE A 74 -19.87 14.40 0.01
C PHE A 74 -19.98 12.92 -0.40
N VAL A 75 -19.60 12.61 -1.64
CA VAL A 75 -19.60 11.21 -2.16
C VAL A 75 -18.66 10.34 -1.32
N PHE A 76 -17.52 10.85 -0.96
CA PHE A 76 -16.57 10.17 -0.10
C PHE A 76 -17.18 9.80 1.26
N MET A 77 -17.91 10.71 1.89
CA MET A 77 -18.65 10.41 3.13
C MET A 77 -19.73 9.36 2.92
N LEU A 78 -20.45 9.40 1.80
CA LEU A 78 -21.45 8.37 1.48
C LEU A 78 -20.82 6.98 1.42
N ILE A 79 -19.65 6.84 0.79
CA ILE A 79 -18.98 5.56 0.57
C ILE A 79 -18.29 5.05 1.84
N HIS A 80 -17.60 5.92 2.56
CA HIS A 80 -16.68 5.54 3.65
C HIS A 80 -17.19 5.88 5.05
N ALA A 81 -18.30 6.59 5.16
CA ALA A 81 -18.97 6.86 6.43
C ALA A 81 -20.41 6.31 6.38
N THR A 82 -21.05 6.17 7.53
CA THR A 82 -22.47 5.79 7.55
C THR A 82 -23.31 7.04 7.73
N VAL A 83 -23.70 7.65 6.63
CA VAL A 83 -24.60 8.79 6.64
C VAL A 83 -26.01 8.26 6.87
N ALA A 84 -26.69 8.72 7.94
CA ALA A 84 -28.01 8.23 8.31
C ALA A 84 -29.09 8.69 7.32
N ASN A 85 -29.05 9.92 6.87
CA ASN A 85 -30.01 10.50 5.93
C ASN A 85 -29.33 11.29 4.80
N PRO A 86 -28.79 10.59 3.76
CA PRO A 86 -28.12 11.24 2.65
C PRO A 86 -28.94 12.30 1.91
N PRO A 87 -30.26 12.08 1.63
CA PRO A 87 -31.07 13.12 0.98
C PRO A 87 -31.16 14.41 1.78
N ALA A 88 -31.38 14.32 3.09
CA ALA A 88 -31.46 15.50 3.95
C ALA A 88 -30.11 16.24 4.04
N LEU A 89 -29.01 15.49 4.04
CA LEU A 89 -27.67 16.06 4.02
C LEU A 89 -27.35 16.76 2.67
N LEU A 90 -27.74 16.12 1.55
CA LEU A 90 -27.65 16.71 0.22
C LEU A 90 -28.43 18.04 0.13
N ASP A 91 -29.71 18.03 0.53
CA ASP A 91 -30.57 19.22 0.44
C ASP A 91 -30.07 20.36 1.33
N ARG A 92 -29.55 20.07 2.51
CA ARG A 92 -28.99 21.06 3.43
C ARG A 92 -27.77 21.78 2.87
N HIS A 93 -26.90 21.06 2.16
CA HIS A 93 -25.65 21.58 1.60
C HIS A 93 -25.75 21.85 0.09
N PHE A 94 -26.93 21.71 -0.51
CA PHE A 94 -27.12 21.78 -1.96
C PHE A 94 -26.56 23.04 -2.59
N ALA A 95 -26.76 24.22 -1.96
CA ALA A 95 -26.26 25.47 -2.48
C ALA A 95 -24.73 25.49 -2.63
N SER A 96 -24.03 24.94 -1.67
CA SER A 96 -22.55 24.84 -1.72
C SER A 96 -22.06 23.73 -2.67
N LEU A 97 -22.81 22.63 -2.78
CA LEU A 97 -22.49 21.53 -3.70
C LEU A 97 -22.72 21.90 -5.17
N SER A 98 -23.50 22.95 -5.45
CA SER A 98 -23.86 23.41 -6.79
C SER A 98 -23.32 24.82 -7.13
N ASP A 99 -22.34 25.34 -6.37
CA ASP A 99 -21.89 26.75 -6.53
C ASP A 99 -21.26 27.01 -7.91
N ASP A 100 -20.61 26.01 -8.50
CA ASP A 100 -19.98 26.06 -9.82
C ASP A 100 -20.90 25.60 -10.97
N ALA A 101 -22.07 24.99 -10.64
CA ALA A 101 -22.96 24.37 -11.63
C ALA A 101 -23.42 25.35 -12.70
N ARG A 102 -23.83 26.55 -12.28
CA ARG A 102 -24.28 27.61 -13.21
C ARG A 102 -23.22 27.95 -14.24
N TYR A 103 -21.98 28.14 -13.81
CA TYR A 103 -20.85 28.45 -14.70
C TYR A 103 -20.61 27.34 -15.70
N HIS A 104 -20.63 26.08 -15.25
CA HIS A 104 -20.40 24.94 -16.12
C HIS A 104 -21.51 24.75 -17.15
N ILE A 105 -22.78 24.91 -16.75
CA ILE A 105 -23.90 24.76 -17.65
C ILE A 105 -23.87 25.89 -18.71
N GLU A 106 -23.61 27.13 -18.32
CA GLU A 106 -23.58 28.30 -19.25
C GLU A 106 -22.43 28.19 -20.27
N ASN A 107 -21.30 27.59 -19.92
CA ASN A 107 -20.12 27.61 -20.79
C ASN A 107 -19.88 26.29 -21.55
N TYR A 108 -20.42 25.18 -21.06
CA TYR A 108 -20.04 23.87 -21.56
C TYR A 108 -21.21 22.96 -21.91
N GLU A 109 -22.45 23.31 -21.52
CA GLU A 109 -23.60 22.46 -21.75
C GLU A 109 -24.63 23.19 -22.63
N ASP A 110 -25.29 22.46 -23.51
CA ASP A 110 -26.25 23.05 -24.46
C ASP A 110 -27.68 23.01 -23.91
N VAL A 111 -27.83 23.40 -22.63
CA VAL A 111 -29.13 23.39 -21.91
C VAL A 111 -29.37 24.74 -21.21
N PRO A 112 -30.64 25.20 -21.09
CA PRO A 112 -30.96 26.44 -20.40
C PRO A 112 -30.66 26.35 -18.91
N VAL A 113 -30.08 27.41 -18.33
CA VAL A 113 -29.77 27.50 -16.89
C VAL A 113 -31.02 27.84 -16.10
N ASN A 114 -31.46 26.93 -15.26
CA ASN A 114 -32.53 27.11 -14.28
C ASN A 114 -32.29 26.19 -13.06
N ASP A 115 -33.09 26.36 -12.02
CA ASP A 115 -32.90 25.60 -10.78
C ASP A 115 -33.02 24.07 -11.00
N GLN A 116 -33.85 23.63 -11.93
CA GLN A 116 -34.00 22.23 -12.26
C GLN A 116 -32.74 21.69 -12.98
N THR A 117 -32.20 22.40 -13.98
CA THR A 117 -30.99 21.98 -14.68
C THR A 117 -29.76 22.00 -13.78
N ILE A 118 -29.65 22.96 -12.86
CA ILE A 118 -28.62 23.02 -11.82
C ILE A 118 -28.71 21.77 -10.93
N ARG A 119 -29.94 21.39 -10.49
CA ARG A 119 -30.13 20.21 -9.65
C ARG A 119 -29.76 18.91 -10.38
N LEU A 120 -30.22 18.76 -11.62
CA LEU A 120 -29.93 17.60 -12.45
C LEU A 120 -28.43 17.47 -12.74
N TRP A 121 -27.75 18.57 -13.09
CA TRP A 121 -26.31 18.59 -13.33
C TRP A 121 -25.53 18.18 -12.09
N THR A 122 -25.88 18.76 -10.92
CA THR A 122 -25.21 18.43 -9.65
C THR A 122 -25.40 16.97 -9.28
N LEU A 123 -26.63 16.43 -9.41
CA LEU A 123 -26.91 15.00 -9.19
C LEU A 123 -26.17 14.11 -10.19
N ASN A 124 -26.06 14.53 -11.46
CA ASN A 124 -25.31 13.78 -12.46
C ASN A 124 -23.81 13.74 -12.12
N LYS A 125 -23.21 14.83 -11.64
CA LYS A 125 -21.81 14.82 -11.17
C LYS A 125 -21.62 13.90 -9.96
N ILE A 126 -22.55 13.91 -9.00
CA ILE A 126 -22.56 12.97 -7.86
C ILE A 126 -22.71 11.52 -8.36
N ARG A 127 -23.62 11.25 -9.31
CA ARG A 127 -23.81 9.95 -9.94
C ARG A 127 -22.51 9.41 -10.56
N LEU A 128 -21.80 10.24 -11.33
CA LEU A 128 -20.53 9.87 -11.94
C LEU A 128 -19.46 9.53 -10.91
N LEU A 129 -19.36 10.31 -9.83
CA LEU A 129 -18.42 10.04 -8.73
C LEU A 129 -18.77 8.75 -7.98
N LEU A 130 -20.07 8.47 -7.78
CA LEU A 130 -20.53 7.21 -7.19
C LEU A 130 -20.26 6.02 -8.11
N ALA A 131 -20.53 6.16 -9.42
CA ALA A 131 -20.31 5.12 -10.42
C ALA A 131 -18.83 4.74 -10.54
N ALA A 132 -17.90 5.70 -10.40
CA ALA A 132 -16.47 5.43 -10.33
C ALA A 132 -16.07 4.51 -9.15
N ASN A 133 -16.95 4.40 -8.13
CA ASN A 133 -16.79 3.53 -6.97
C ASN A 133 -17.84 2.39 -6.93
N ASP A 134 -18.48 2.08 -8.07
CA ASP A 134 -19.50 1.02 -8.19
C ASP A 134 -20.73 1.22 -7.32
N GLN A 135 -21.03 2.44 -6.99
CA GLN A 135 -22.19 2.82 -6.20
C GLN A 135 -23.21 3.54 -7.08
N THR A 136 -24.47 3.49 -6.66
CA THR A 136 -25.59 4.15 -7.35
C THR A 136 -26.23 5.18 -6.45
N LEU A 137 -26.93 6.15 -7.04
CA LEU A 137 -27.74 7.10 -6.29
C LEU A 137 -28.81 6.38 -5.44
N ALA A 138 -29.47 5.35 -6.01
CA ALA A 138 -30.49 4.57 -5.35
C ALA A 138 -29.96 3.85 -4.09
N PHE A 139 -28.70 3.40 -4.07
CA PHE A 139 -28.12 2.75 -2.91
C PHE A 139 -28.08 3.67 -1.66
N TYR A 140 -28.04 4.99 -1.90
CA TYR A 140 -28.02 6.01 -0.85
C TYR A 140 -29.36 6.75 -0.70
N ASP A 141 -30.45 6.23 -1.24
CA ASP A 141 -31.79 6.86 -1.24
C ASP A 141 -31.78 8.27 -1.88
N LEU A 142 -30.78 8.60 -2.74
CA LEU A 142 -30.71 9.86 -3.47
C LEU A 142 -31.61 9.82 -4.69
N PRO A 143 -32.12 11.01 -5.16
CA PRO A 143 -32.98 11.06 -6.33
C PRO A 143 -32.30 10.45 -7.56
N GLU A 144 -32.92 9.49 -8.19
CA GLU A 144 -32.45 8.89 -9.44
C GLU A 144 -32.73 9.81 -10.63
N LEU A 145 -31.85 9.73 -11.64
CA LEU A 145 -31.98 10.40 -12.90
C LEU A 145 -32.54 9.44 -13.95
N THR A 146 -33.51 9.88 -14.75
CA THR A 146 -33.96 9.14 -15.91
C THR A 146 -32.88 9.10 -16.99
N GLU A 147 -32.97 8.14 -17.92
CA GLU A 147 -32.00 8.05 -19.02
C GLU A 147 -31.96 9.35 -19.87
N ASP A 148 -33.10 10.02 -20.06
CA ASP A 148 -33.16 11.26 -20.82
C ASP A 148 -32.49 12.42 -20.06
N GLU A 149 -32.63 12.51 -18.73
CA GLU A 149 -31.96 13.49 -17.88
C GLU A 149 -30.44 13.26 -17.83
N VAL A 150 -30.00 11.99 -17.81
CA VAL A 150 -28.59 11.64 -17.90
C VAL A 150 -28.02 12.08 -19.25
N ARG A 151 -28.72 11.82 -20.37
CA ARG A 151 -28.30 12.23 -21.72
C ARG A 151 -28.16 13.73 -21.92
N LEU A 152 -28.80 14.56 -21.08
CA LEU A 152 -28.61 16.01 -21.14
C LEU A 152 -27.17 16.44 -20.84
N PHE A 153 -26.47 15.69 -20.01
CA PHE A 153 -25.14 16.04 -19.50
C PHE A 153 -24.09 14.99 -19.78
N ASP A 154 -24.49 13.74 -20.10
CA ASP A 154 -23.56 12.66 -20.44
C ASP A 154 -23.40 12.57 -21.95
N ARG A 155 -22.23 12.89 -22.43
CA ARG A 155 -21.86 12.50 -23.80
C ARG A 155 -21.41 11.05 -23.78
N PRO A 156 -21.67 10.25 -24.83
CA PRO A 156 -21.29 8.84 -24.91
C PRO A 156 -19.82 8.58 -24.59
N ASP A 157 -18.98 9.58 -24.78
CA ASP A 157 -17.54 9.53 -24.52
C ASP A 157 -17.14 9.82 -23.06
N ASP A 158 -18.06 10.27 -22.16
CA ASP A 158 -17.71 10.64 -20.77
C ASP A 158 -17.56 9.46 -19.81
N ARG A 159 -17.82 8.24 -20.28
CA ARG A 159 -17.73 7.00 -19.49
C ARG A 159 -16.32 6.60 -19.13
N PHE A 160 -15.31 7.14 -19.81
CA PHE A 160 -13.91 6.78 -19.62
C PHE A 160 -13.06 8.02 -19.39
N PRO A 161 -11.93 7.89 -18.64
CA PRO A 161 -11.00 9.00 -18.46
C PRO A 161 -10.62 9.61 -19.80
N ARG A 162 -10.89 10.89 -19.98
CA ARG A 162 -10.51 11.62 -21.19
C ARG A 162 -9.08 12.10 -21.07
N PHE A 163 -8.31 11.77 -22.06
CA PHE A 163 -7.00 12.37 -22.27
C PHE A 163 -7.09 13.31 -23.48
N ASP A 164 -6.52 14.48 -23.32
CA ASP A 164 -6.37 15.41 -24.44
C ASP A 164 -5.45 14.77 -25.47
N ARG A 165 -6.00 14.41 -26.65
CA ARG A 165 -5.27 13.70 -27.70
C ARG A 165 -4.17 14.54 -28.31
N GLU A 166 -4.36 15.86 -28.41
CA GLU A 166 -3.36 16.77 -28.96
C GLU A 166 -2.19 16.91 -27.99
N GLN A 167 -2.48 17.07 -26.69
CA GLN A 167 -1.47 17.08 -25.66
C GLN A 167 -0.71 15.75 -25.57
N CYS A 168 -1.41 14.63 -25.60
CA CYS A 168 -0.79 13.30 -25.65
C CYS A 168 0.11 13.13 -26.88
N ALA A 169 -0.31 13.62 -28.06
CA ALA A 169 0.48 13.54 -29.27
C ALA A 169 1.77 14.38 -29.18
N GLN A 170 1.68 15.55 -28.57
CA GLN A 170 2.83 16.42 -28.35
C GLN A 170 3.81 15.77 -27.35
N ASP A 171 3.29 15.33 -26.20
CA ASP A 171 4.08 14.67 -25.16
C ASP A 171 4.76 13.40 -25.68
N ALA A 172 4.05 12.58 -26.43
CA ALA A 172 4.58 11.37 -27.07
C ALA A 172 5.73 11.69 -28.04
N LYS A 173 5.57 12.73 -28.87
CA LYS A 173 6.60 13.15 -29.81
C LYS A 173 7.88 13.61 -29.10
N GLU A 174 7.72 14.42 -28.07
CA GLU A 174 8.85 14.92 -27.27
C GLU A 174 9.54 13.79 -26.51
N ALA A 175 8.76 12.90 -25.86
CA ALA A 175 9.30 11.75 -25.14
C ALA A 175 10.06 10.80 -26.07
N ARG A 176 9.47 10.46 -27.24
CA ARG A 176 10.09 9.56 -28.20
C ARG A 176 11.43 10.08 -28.74
N ALA A 177 11.58 11.40 -28.90
CA ALA A 177 12.85 12.00 -29.33
C ALA A 177 13.97 11.84 -28.30
N ARG A 178 13.61 11.67 -27.02
CA ARG A 178 14.54 11.57 -25.88
C ARG A 178 14.84 10.12 -25.45
N LEU A 179 14.17 9.11 -26.01
CA LEU A 179 14.45 7.70 -25.73
C LEU A 179 15.88 7.34 -26.14
N ASN A 180 16.63 6.69 -25.25
CA ASN A 180 17.91 6.07 -25.60
C ASN A 180 17.68 4.80 -26.47
N HIS A 181 18.75 4.18 -26.91
CA HIS A 181 18.68 3.05 -27.84
C HIS A 181 17.89 1.86 -27.25
N ALA A 182 18.16 1.45 -26.01
CA ALA A 182 17.48 0.31 -25.37
C ALA A 182 16.01 0.62 -25.09
N GLN A 183 15.73 1.83 -24.60
CA GLN A 183 14.36 2.31 -24.39
C GLN A 183 13.55 2.34 -25.68
N ARG A 184 14.17 2.77 -26.80
CA ARG A 184 13.53 2.84 -28.10
C ARG A 184 13.19 1.44 -28.65
N ILE A 185 14.11 0.47 -28.52
CA ILE A 185 13.84 -0.91 -28.92
C ILE A 185 12.61 -1.47 -28.17
N ALA A 186 12.59 -1.32 -26.84
CA ALA A 186 11.47 -1.78 -26.02
C ALA A 186 10.16 -1.06 -26.42
N PHE A 187 10.20 0.27 -26.53
CA PHE A 187 9.06 1.08 -26.93
C PHE A 187 8.48 0.68 -28.30
N ASP A 188 9.33 0.52 -29.33
CA ASP A 188 8.89 0.19 -30.69
C ASP A 188 8.29 -1.23 -30.75
N GLU A 189 8.82 -2.21 -29.98
CA GLU A 189 8.25 -3.56 -29.89
C GLU A 189 6.89 -3.56 -29.17
N PHE A 190 6.77 -2.83 -28.06
CA PHE A 190 5.51 -2.70 -27.33
C PHE A 190 4.44 -2.03 -28.19
N LEU A 191 4.82 -0.98 -28.92
CA LEU A 191 3.91 -0.27 -29.80
C LEU A 191 3.45 -1.17 -30.96
N ARG A 192 4.36 -1.99 -31.51
CA ARG A 192 4.01 -2.98 -32.54
C ARG A 192 2.96 -3.97 -32.03
N ALA A 193 3.12 -4.49 -30.81
CA ALA A 193 2.16 -5.41 -30.22
C ALA A 193 0.77 -4.78 -30.02
N VAL A 194 0.70 -3.49 -29.70
CA VAL A 194 -0.58 -2.75 -29.62
C VAL A 194 -1.24 -2.62 -30.98
N GLU A 195 -0.46 -2.48 -32.08
CA GLU A 195 -0.95 -2.28 -33.44
C GLU A 195 -1.36 -3.58 -34.13
N LEU A 196 -0.70 -4.70 -33.80
CA LEU A 196 -1.03 -6.01 -34.34
C LEU A 196 -2.35 -6.50 -33.71
N ASN A 197 -3.32 -6.81 -34.58
CA ASN A 197 -4.46 -7.62 -34.16
C ASN A 197 -3.98 -9.05 -33.90
N VAL A 198 -4.53 -9.74 -32.91
CA VAL A 198 -4.18 -11.12 -32.54
C VAL A 198 -4.26 -12.08 -33.76
N VAL A 199 -5.13 -11.79 -34.73
CA VAL A 199 -5.31 -12.59 -35.94
C VAL A 199 -4.09 -12.55 -36.87
N ASP A 200 -3.32 -11.45 -36.86
CA ASP A 200 -2.14 -11.30 -37.73
C ASP A 200 -0.86 -11.92 -37.14
N GLN A 201 -0.89 -12.34 -35.86
CA GLN A 201 0.27 -12.93 -35.15
C GLN A 201 0.44 -14.43 -35.39
N MET A 202 -0.48 -15.11 -36.10
CA MET A 202 -0.45 -16.55 -36.36
C MET A 202 0.58 -17.01 -37.41
N CYS A 203 1.51 -16.16 -37.83
CA CYS A 203 2.44 -16.48 -38.91
C CYS A 203 3.78 -17.09 -38.50
N ASP A 204 3.99 -17.35 -37.19
CA ASP A 204 5.23 -18.05 -36.78
C ASP A 204 4.89 -19.21 -35.81
N ASP A 205 4.84 -20.42 -36.37
CA ASP A 205 4.30 -21.63 -35.75
C ASP A 205 5.07 -22.12 -34.47
N ASN A 206 6.11 -21.39 -34.02
CA ASN A 206 6.95 -21.82 -32.90
C ASN A 206 7.07 -20.81 -31.73
N LEU A 207 6.53 -19.64 -31.85
CA LEU A 207 6.54 -18.64 -30.76
C LEU A 207 5.08 -18.25 -30.48
N GLY A 208 4.56 -18.68 -29.33
CA GLY A 208 3.22 -18.31 -28.90
C GLY A 208 2.98 -16.78 -28.89
N PRO A 209 1.77 -16.31 -28.54
CA PRO A 209 1.35 -14.93 -28.73
C PRO A 209 2.29 -13.94 -28.04
N GLN A 210 2.97 -13.10 -28.86
CA GLN A 210 3.98 -12.15 -28.38
C GLN A 210 3.35 -10.80 -28.02
N HIS A 211 2.43 -10.80 -27.06
CA HIS A 211 1.77 -9.58 -26.57
C HIS A 211 1.93 -9.37 -25.05
N VAL A 212 2.68 -10.27 -24.38
CA VAL A 212 2.97 -10.17 -22.96
C VAL A 212 4.47 -9.93 -22.76
N PHE A 213 4.81 -8.84 -22.09
CA PHE A 213 6.17 -8.37 -21.94
C PHE A 213 6.51 -8.08 -20.48
N PHE A 214 7.80 -8.17 -20.16
CA PHE A 214 8.33 -7.67 -18.90
C PHE A 214 9.48 -6.69 -19.20
N LEU A 215 9.37 -5.47 -18.69
CA LEU A 215 10.41 -4.45 -18.74
C LEU A 215 11.23 -4.49 -17.45
N LEU A 216 12.35 -5.22 -17.47
CA LEU A 216 13.28 -5.28 -16.37
C LEU A 216 14.13 -4.02 -16.34
N ALA A 217 13.97 -3.20 -15.32
CA ALA A 217 14.54 -1.87 -15.28
C ALA A 217 14.99 -1.48 -13.86
N PRO A 218 16.30 -1.55 -13.57
CA PRO A 218 16.85 -1.03 -12.32
C PRO A 218 16.45 0.41 -12.06
N SER A 219 16.48 0.82 -10.80
CA SER A 219 16.14 2.19 -10.41
C SER A 219 16.99 3.23 -11.18
N GLY A 220 16.32 4.19 -11.79
CA GLY A 220 17.00 5.28 -12.54
C GLY A 220 17.25 5.01 -14.01
N THR A 221 16.82 3.88 -14.57
CA THR A 221 16.98 3.58 -16.01
C THR A 221 15.88 4.17 -16.89
N GLY A 222 14.94 4.93 -16.31
CA GLY A 222 13.88 5.61 -17.05
C GLY A 222 12.68 4.73 -17.40
N LYS A 223 12.39 3.71 -16.58
CA LYS A 223 11.21 2.83 -16.68
C LYS A 223 9.93 3.64 -16.92
N THR A 224 9.53 4.45 -15.96
CA THR A 224 8.29 5.26 -15.98
C THR A 224 8.27 6.27 -17.14
N PHE A 225 9.43 6.69 -17.64
CA PHE A 225 9.51 7.55 -18.81
C PHE A 225 9.07 6.81 -20.10
N VAL A 226 9.51 5.56 -20.29
CA VAL A 226 9.09 4.70 -21.41
C VAL A 226 7.60 4.38 -21.31
N GLU A 227 7.12 4.05 -20.10
CA GLU A 227 5.72 3.73 -19.82
C GLU A 227 4.80 4.91 -20.18
N ASN A 228 5.08 6.11 -19.68
CA ASN A 228 4.29 7.30 -19.98
C ASN A 228 4.37 7.68 -21.46
N ALA A 229 5.52 7.55 -22.13
CA ALA A 229 5.65 7.78 -23.56
C ALA A 229 4.76 6.84 -24.39
N LEU A 230 4.67 5.57 -23.97
CA LEU A 230 3.82 4.58 -24.62
C LEU A 230 2.34 4.87 -24.38
N LEU A 231 1.95 5.20 -23.15
CA LEU A 231 0.58 5.60 -22.80
C LEU A 231 0.12 6.79 -23.64
N ASP A 232 0.93 7.85 -23.72
CA ASP A 232 0.63 9.03 -24.52
C ASP A 232 0.48 8.69 -26.00
N THR A 233 1.37 7.83 -26.53
CA THR A 233 1.31 7.44 -27.96
C THR A 233 0.02 6.68 -28.28
N VAL A 234 -0.39 5.76 -27.42
CA VAL A 234 -1.60 4.94 -27.63
C VAL A 234 -2.85 5.80 -27.48
N ARG A 235 -2.88 6.67 -26.46
CA ARG A 235 -4.01 7.59 -26.20
C ARG A 235 -4.16 8.67 -27.27
N ALA A 236 -3.06 9.20 -27.79
CA ALA A 236 -3.06 10.14 -28.93
C ALA A 236 -3.75 9.56 -30.17
N ARG A 237 -3.65 8.23 -30.37
CA ARG A 237 -4.33 7.52 -31.46
C ARG A 237 -5.79 7.22 -31.17
N GLY A 238 -6.28 7.62 -30.01
CA GLY A 238 -7.67 7.39 -29.58
C GLY A 238 -7.95 5.97 -29.06
N HIS A 239 -6.90 5.21 -28.75
CA HIS A 239 -7.06 3.87 -28.17
C HIS A 239 -7.08 3.92 -26.63
N GLN A 240 -7.86 3.01 -26.04
CA GLN A 240 -7.90 2.84 -24.60
C GLN A 240 -6.62 2.17 -24.08
N ALA A 241 -5.96 2.82 -23.13
CA ALA A 241 -4.76 2.33 -22.45
C ALA A 241 -4.91 2.48 -20.93
N ILE A 242 -4.76 1.35 -20.24
CA ILE A 242 -4.86 1.26 -18.77
C ILE A 242 -3.46 1.28 -18.19
N ALA A 243 -3.24 2.16 -17.20
CA ALA A 243 -2.02 2.24 -16.42
C ALA A 243 -2.30 1.83 -14.98
N VAL A 244 -1.64 0.78 -14.50
CA VAL A 244 -1.75 0.33 -13.11
C VAL A 244 -0.38 0.12 -12.48
N ALA A 245 -0.34 0.14 -11.15
CA ALA A 245 0.84 -0.22 -10.40
C ALA A 245 0.47 -1.08 -9.18
N SER A 246 1.47 -1.80 -8.65
CA SER A 246 1.30 -2.64 -7.45
C SER A 246 1.20 -1.80 -6.17
N SER A 247 1.62 -0.53 -6.18
CA SER A 247 1.50 0.40 -5.05
C SER A 247 0.85 1.71 -5.48
N GLY A 248 0.15 2.39 -4.54
CA GLY A 248 -0.48 3.68 -4.81
C GLY A 248 0.53 4.74 -5.24
N VAL A 249 1.69 4.76 -4.59
CA VAL A 249 2.75 5.73 -4.91
C VAL A 249 3.29 5.55 -6.33
N ALA A 250 3.53 4.31 -6.77
CA ALA A 250 3.98 4.04 -8.13
C ALA A 250 2.89 4.39 -9.15
N ALA A 251 1.62 4.11 -8.83
CA ALA A 251 0.49 4.48 -9.69
C ALA A 251 0.43 5.98 -9.98
N LEU A 252 0.70 6.83 -8.99
CA LEU A 252 0.71 8.28 -9.13
C LEU A 252 1.81 8.81 -10.08
N LEU A 253 2.80 8.01 -10.43
CA LEU A 253 3.84 8.38 -11.40
C LEU A 253 3.44 8.11 -12.84
N LEU A 254 2.44 7.27 -13.05
CA LEU A 254 1.88 6.96 -14.35
C LEU A 254 0.76 7.96 -14.69
N LYS A 255 0.71 8.42 -15.92
CA LYS A 255 -0.37 9.31 -16.39
C LYS A 255 -1.71 8.57 -16.35
N GLY A 256 -2.63 9.02 -15.50
CA GLY A 256 -3.91 8.33 -15.26
C GLY A 256 -3.74 6.93 -14.65
N GLY A 257 -2.74 6.77 -13.80
CA GLY A 257 -2.43 5.50 -13.16
C GLY A 257 -3.23 5.29 -11.87
N HIS A 258 -3.65 4.04 -11.64
CA HIS A 258 -4.38 3.57 -10.46
C HIS A 258 -3.69 2.35 -9.87
N THR A 259 -4.09 1.93 -8.66
CA THR A 259 -3.62 0.65 -8.14
C THR A 259 -4.28 -0.51 -8.91
N ALA A 260 -3.51 -1.57 -9.18
CA ALA A 260 -4.04 -2.73 -9.90
C ALA A 260 -5.25 -3.35 -9.16
N HIS A 261 -5.19 -3.38 -7.82
CA HIS A 261 -6.27 -3.92 -7.00
C HIS A 261 -7.57 -3.15 -7.16
N SER A 262 -7.53 -1.81 -7.19
CA SER A 262 -8.74 -1.00 -7.40
C SER A 262 -9.26 -1.10 -8.83
N THR A 263 -8.37 -1.06 -9.84
CA THR A 263 -8.76 -1.09 -11.25
C THR A 263 -9.41 -2.41 -11.66
N PHE A 264 -8.80 -3.53 -11.26
CA PHE A 264 -9.29 -4.86 -11.65
C PHE A 264 -10.13 -5.55 -10.58
N ARG A 265 -10.36 -4.88 -9.42
CA ARG A 265 -11.08 -5.45 -8.27
C ARG A 265 -10.49 -6.76 -7.80
N ILE A 266 -9.17 -6.80 -7.71
CA ILE A 266 -8.45 -8.00 -7.28
C ILE A 266 -8.79 -8.29 -5.82
N PRO A 267 -9.20 -9.52 -5.46
CA PRO A 267 -9.41 -9.90 -4.07
C PRO A 267 -8.13 -9.73 -3.24
N LEU A 268 -8.26 -9.18 -2.02
CA LEU A 268 -7.08 -8.96 -1.15
C LEU A 268 -6.40 -10.28 -0.75
N ASP A 269 -7.15 -11.35 -0.61
CA ASP A 269 -6.66 -12.71 -0.32
C ASP A 269 -6.71 -13.57 -1.60
N ALA A 270 -6.03 -13.13 -2.66
CA ALA A 270 -6.03 -13.84 -3.93
C ALA A 270 -5.44 -15.25 -3.79
N SER A 271 -6.13 -16.24 -4.34
CA SER A 271 -5.78 -17.66 -4.39
C SER A 271 -5.60 -18.13 -5.84
N PRO A 272 -5.10 -19.33 -6.08
CA PRO A 272 -4.97 -19.87 -7.44
C PRO A 272 -6.26 -19.88 -8.25
N THR A 273 -7.42 -19.90 -7.59
CA THR A 273 -8.75 -19.96 -8.23
C THR A 273 -9.53 -18.65 -8.12
N SER A 274 -8.95 -17.60 -7.55
CA SER A 274 -9.64 -16.31 -7.38
C SER A 274 -9.99 -15.69 -8.72
N THR A 275 -11.18 -15.10 -8.79
CA THR A 275 -11.68 -14.30 -9.92
C THR A 275 -11.94 -12.88 -9.45
N CYS A 276 -11.80 -11.92 -10.34
CA CYS A 276 -12.14 -10.53 -10.08
C CYS A 276 -13.65 -10.32 -10.31
N PRO A 277 -14.41 -9.72 -9.36
CA PRO A 277 -15.85 -9.55 -9.46
C PRO A 277 -16.23 -8.38 -10.37
N VAL A 278 -16.02 -8.53 -11.68
CA VAL A 278 -16.36 -7.54 -12.71
C VAL A 278 -17.43 -8.12 -13.63
N ASP A 279 -18.57 -7.45 -13.72
CA ASP A 279 -19.62 -7.82 -14.70
C ASP A 279 -19.18 -7.39 -16.11
N ARG A 280 -19.31 -8.30 -17.08
CA ARG A 280 -19.00 -8.05 -18.51
C ARG A 280 -19.78 -6.87 -19.10
N LYS A 281 -20.97 -6.57 -18.57
CA LYS A 281 -21.87 -5.50 -19.03
C LYS A 281 -21.65 -4.19 -18.26
N SER A 282 -20.88 -4.20 -17.18
CA SER A 282 -20.55 -2.98 -16.45
C SER A 282 -19.68 -2.06 -17.30
N ASP A 283 -19.63 -0.78 -16.95
CA ASP A 283 -18.76 0.19 -17.64
C ASP A 283 -17.29 -0.26 -17.60
N LEU A 284 -16.84 -0.83 -16.47
CA LEU A 284 -15.51 -1.42 -16.35
C LEU A 284 -15.33 -2.60 -17.30
N GLY A 285 -16.29 -3.53 -17.37
CA GLY A 285 -16.24 -4.66 -18.31
C GLY A 285 -16.16 -4.19 -19.78
N LEU A 286 -16.93 -3.17 -20.14
CA LEU A 286 -16.89 -2.57 -21.48
C LEU A 286 -15.55 -1.88 -21.76
N MET A 287 -14.99 -1.18 -20.79
CA MET A 287 -13.66 -0.57 -20.89
C MET A 287 -12.59 -1.63 -21.12
N LEU A 288 -12.58 -2.72 -20.33
CA LEU A 288 -11.61 -3.81 -20.46
C LEU A 288 -11.72 -4.51 -21.83
N ARG A 289 -12.93 -4.61 -22.38
CA ARG A 289 -13.17 -5.18 -23.72
C ARG A 289 -12.54 -4.34 -24.84
N THR A 290 -12.53 -3.00 -24.70
CA THR A 290 -11.99 -2.08 -25.71
C THR A 290 -10.53 -1.72 -25.49
N THR A 291 -9.94 -2.09 -24.35
CA THR A 291 -8.56 -1.81 -23.98
C THR A 291 -7.58 -2.46 -24.97
N LYS A 292 -6.59 -1.69 -25.42
CA LYS A 292 -5.52 -2.13 -26.32
C LYS A 292 -4.17 -2.30 -25.63
N LEU A 293 -3.97 -1.62 -24.50
CA LEU A 293 -2.72 -1.63 -23.75
C LEU A 293 -3.00 -1.66 -22.26
N ILE A 294 -2.28 -2.53 -21.55
CA ILE A 294 -2.18 -2.53 -20.09
C ILE A 294 -0.72 -2.36 -19.72
N ILE A 295 -0.40 -1.36 -18.89
CA ILE A 295 0.91 -1.20 -18.26
C ILE A 295 0.73 -1.45 -16.77
N TRP A 296 1.54 -2.37 -16.22
CA TRP A 296 1.56 -2.70 -14.81
C TRP A 296 2.95 -2.45 -14.22
N ASP A 297 3.13 -1.30 -13.59
CA ASP A 297 4.39 -0.91 -12.96
C ASP A 297 4.58 -1.55 -11.59
N GLU A 298 5.84 -1.69 -11.16
CA GLU A 298 6.26 -2.39 -9.93
C GLU A 298 5.63 -3.79 -9.80
N ALA A 299 5.49 -4.51 -10.92
CA ALA A 299 4.86 -5.82 -10.99
C ALA A 299 5.62 -6.89 -10.19
N SER A 300 6.93 -6.71 -9.93
CA SER A 300 7.74 -7.60 -9.11
C SER A 300 7.25 -7.72 -7.65
N MET A 301 6.48 -6.73 -7.15
CA MET A 301 5.87 -6.76 -5.82
C MET A 301 4.52 -7.48 -5.78
N ALA A 302 3.91 -7.73 -6.93
CA ALA A 302 2.58 -8.31 -7.01
C ALA A 302 2.65 -9.82 -6.75
N HIS A 303 1.73 -10.32 -5.92
CA HIS A 303 1.56 -11.76 -5.76
C HIS A 303 1.08 -12.38 -7.07
N ARG A 304 1.70 -13.49 -7.55
CA ARG A 304 1.35 -14.11 -8.83
C ARG A 304 -0.15 -14.40 -8.98
N PHE A 305 -0.83 -14.83 -7.91
CA PHE A 305 -2.26 -15.13 -7.94
C PHE A 305 -3.13 -13.90 -8.23
N ALA A 306 -2.69 -12.72 -7.82
CA ALA A 306 -3.36 -11.47 -8.15
C ALA A 306 -3.28 -11.18 -9.66
N VAL A 307 -2.12 -11.40 -10.27
CA VAL A 307 -1.92 -11.21 -11.72
C VAL A 307 -2.64 -12.27 -12.53
N GLU A 308 -2.59 -13.54 -12.09
CA GLU A 308 -3.34 -14.64 -12.70
C GLU A 308 -4.86 -14.44 -12.62
N ALA A 309 -5.37 -13.80 -11.55
CA ALA A 309 -6.78 -13.45 -11.46
C ALA A 309 -7.18 -12.41 -12.52
N VAL A 310 -6.29 -11.46 -12.84
CA VAL A 310 -6.50 -10.48 -13.91
C VAL A 310 -6.43 -11.13 -15.29
N ASP A 311 -5.53 -12.09 -15.51
CA ASP A 311 -5.52 -12.88 -16.74
C ASP A 311 -6.86 -13.58 -16.96
N ARG A 312 -7.38 -14.28 -15.92
CA ARG A 312 -8.72 -14.91 -15.98
C ARG A 312 -9.84 -13.92 -16.26
N LEU A 313 -9.82 -12.76 -15.60
CA LEU A 313 -10.79 -11.70 -15.84
C LEU A 313 -10.80 -11.24 -17.32
N LEU A 314 -9.62 -10.96 -17.87
CA LEU A 314 -9.50 -10.43 -19.23
C LEU A 314 -9.92 -11.47 -20.27
N ARG A 315 -9.57 -12.75 -20.08
CA ARG A 315 -10.06 -13.86 -20.92
C ARG A 315 -11.58 -13.95 -20.87
N ASP A 316 -12.17 -13.86 -19.69
CA ASP A 316 -13.61 -13.92 -19.49
C ASP A 316 -14.33 -12.75 -20.16
N VAL A 317 -13.91 -11.51 -19.89
CA VAL A 317 -14.56 -10.29 -20.45
C VAL A 317 -14.43 -10.23 -21.96
N ARG A 318 -13.33 -10.68 -22.53
CA ARG A 318 -13.04 -10.62 -23.98
C ARG A 318 -13.43 -11.91 -24.72
N GLU A 319 -13.92 -12.92 -23.99
CA GLU A 319 -14.41 -14.19 -24.52
C GLU A 319 -13.35 -14.92 -25.37
N THR A 320 -12.11 -15.02 -24.89
CA THR A 320 -10.97 -15.63 -25.58
C THR A 320 -10.08 -16.40 -24.60
N GLU A 321 -9.38 -17.42 -25.10
CA GLU A 321 -8.39 -18.19 -24.34
C GLU A 321 -6.99 -17.58 -24.39
N GLU A 322 -6.81 -16.51 -25.14
CA GLU A 322 -5.53 -15.80 -25.23
C GLU A 322 -5.11 -15.19 -23.88
N LEU A 323 -3.82 -15.24 -23.58
CA LEU A 323 -3.28 -14.61 -22.36
C LEU A 323 -3.71 -13.14 -22.28
N PHE A 324 -4.16 -12.76 -21.09
CA PHE A 324 -4.66 -11.38 -20.83
C PHE A 324 -5.69 -10.91 -21.86
N GLY A 325 -6.49 -11.85 -22.41
CA GLY A 325 -7.51 -11.54 -23.40
C GLY A 325 -6.96 -11.03 -24.73
N GLY A 326 -5.70 -11.32 -25.07
CA GLY A 326 -5.03 -10.80 -26.26
C GLY A 326 -4.68 -9.31 -26.20
N VAL A 327 -4.71 -8.68 -25.02
CA VAL A 327 -4.30 -7.28 -24.82
C VAL A 327 -2.79 -7.20 -24.71
N ALA A 328 -2.16 -6.22 -25.39
CA ALA A 328 -0.76 -5.94 -25.19
C ALA A 328 -0.52 -5.56 -23.70
N THR A 329 0.12 -6.45 -22.96
CA THR A 329 0.31 -6.32 -21.52
C THR A 329 1.80 -6.21 -21.20
N ILE A 330 2.19 -5.10 -20.59
CA ILE A 330 3.56 -4.79 -20.23
C ILE A 330 3.65 -4.73 -18.73
N PHE A 331 4.30 -5.74 -18.15
CA PHE A 331 4.74 -5.70 -16.76
C PHE A 331 6.07 -4.98 -16.67
N ALA A 332 6.27 -4.19 -15.65
CA ALA A 332 7.53 -3.52 -15.43
C ALA A 332 7.95 -3.60 -13.96
N GLY A 333 9.26 -3.70 -13.71
CA GLY A 333 9.76 -3.83 -12.34
C GLY A 333 11.24 -4.18 -12.30
N ASP A 334 11.70 -4.48 -11.10
CA ASP A 334 13.08 -4.91 -10.82
C ASP A 334 13.05 -5.96 -9.70
N PHE A 335 13.44 -7.20 -10.01
CA PHE A 335 13.46 -8.29 -9.04
C PHE A 335 14.57 -8.16 -7.98
N ARG A 336 15.47 -7.18 -8.10
CA ARG A 336 16.41 -6.78 -7.03
C ARG A 336 15.73 -6.01 -5.91
N GLN A 337 14.54 -5.49 -6.16
CA GLN A 337 13.70 -4.79 -5.20
C GLN A 337 12.87 -5.79 -4.37
N CYS A 338 12.02 -5.27 -3.46
CA CYS A 338 11.19 -6.12 -2.62
C CYS A 338 10.25 -6.99 -3.45
N LEU A 339 10.18 -8.25 -3.10
CA LEU A 339 9.27 -9.26 -3.64
C LEU A 339 7.90 -9.21 -2.92
N PRO A 340 6.90 -9.99 -3.35
CA PRO A 340 5.61 -10.04 -2.70
C PRO A 340 5.73 -10.34 -1.20
N VAL A 341 4.93 -9.64 -0.39
CA VAL A 341 4.92 -9.88 1.06
C VAL A 341 4.00 -11.05 1.39
N VAL A 342 4.58 -12.14 1.87
CA VAL A 342 3.86 -13.28 2.43
C VAL A 342 3.98 -13.21 3.95
N PRO A 343 2.90 -12.91 4.70
CA PRO A 343 2.96 -12.78 6.15
C PRO A 343 3.48 -14.06 6.83
N LYS A 344 4.59 -13.96 7.57
CA LYS A 344 5.28 -15.10 8.22
C LYS A 344 5.73 -16.18 7.23
N GLY A 345 5.86 -15.85 5.95
CA GLY A 345 6.27 -16.77 4.90
C GLY A 345 7.77 -17.08 4.96
N THR A 346 8.11 -18.32 4.59
CA THR A 346 9.50 -18.72 4.35
C THR A 346 10.01 -18.10 3.05
N PRO A 347 11.34 -18.04 2.83
CA PRO A 347 11.92 -17.61 1.56
C PRO A 347 11.30 -18.32 0.34
N ASP A 348 11.13 -19.64 0.42
CA ASP A 348 10.52 -20.44 -0.67
C ASP A 348 9.08 -20.01 -0.97
N GLN A 349 8.30 -19.71 0.06
CA GLN A 349 6.93 -19.21 -0.10
C GLN A 349 6.89 -17.83 -0.76
N ILE A 350 7.86 -16.97 -0.45
CA ILE A 350 7.99 -15.66 -1.08
C ILE A 350 8.38 -15.81 -2.55
N LEU A 351 9.32 -16.70 -2.86
CA LEU A 351 9.69 -17.02 -4.24
C LEU A 351 8.52 -17.62 -5.02
N ASP A 352 7.77 -18.55 -4.42
CA ASP A 352 6.57 -19.13 -5.04
C ASP A 352 5.48 -18.09 -5.29
N ALA A 353 5.37 -17.06 -4.45
CA ALA A 353 4.45 -15.94 -4.64
C ALA A 353 4.87 -15.00 -5.77
N SER A 354 6.12 -15.07 -6.25
CA SER A 354 6.68 -14.12 -7.20
C SER A 354 6.16 -14.35 -8.63
N LEU A 355 6.12 -13.28 -9.40
CA LEU A 355 5.53 -13.25 -10.74
C LEU A 355 6.21 -14.24 -11.72
N PHE A 356 7.52 -14.46 -11.60
CA PHE A 356 8.24 -15.41 -12.46
C PHE A 356 7.87 -16.89 -12.22
N LYS A 357 7.14 -17.20 -11.14
CA LYS A 357 6.56 -18.54 -10.90
C LYS A 357 5.13 -18.67 -11.44
N ALA A 358 4.56 -17.64 -12.05
CA ALA A 358 3.25 -17.70 -12.67
C ALA A 358 3.28 -18.57 -13.95
N ASP A 359 2.21 -19.31 -14.22
CA ASP A 359 2.13 -20.25 -15.35
C ASP A 359 2.33 -19.57 -16.72
N PHE A 360 1.92 -18.32 -16.85
CA PHE A 360 2.08 -17.54 -18.08
C PHE A 360 3.50 -17.01 -18.29
N TRP A 361 4.39 -17.05 -17.27
CA TRP A 361 5.73 -16.44 -17.34
C TRP A 361 6.58 -16.97 -18.49
N ARG A 362 6.46 -18.25 -18.84
CA ARG A 362 7.15 -18.88 -19.98
C ARG A 362 6.85 -18.22 -21.34
N HIS A 363 5.75 -17.45 -21.43
CA HIS A 363 5.35 -16.72 -22.63
C HIS A 363 5.71 -15.24 -22.56
N VAL A 364 6.34 -14.78 -21.48
CA VAL A 364 6.72 -13.39 -21.28
C VAL A 364 8.04 -13.10 -21.99
N ARG A 365 8.03 -12.09 -22.86
CA ARG A 365 9.27 -11.60 -23.47
C ARG A 365 9.88 -10.49 -22.63
N VAL A 366 11.14 -10.68 -22.20
CA VAL A 366 11.81 -9.74 -21.28
C VAL A 366 12.65 -8.73 -22.05
N PHE A 367 12.44 -7.44 -21.78
CA PHE A 367 13.27 -6.33 -22.22
C PHE A 367 14.04 -5.76 -21.05
N ARG A 368 15.28 -5.33 -21.26
CA ARG A 368 16.17 -4.88 -20.18
C ARG A 368 16.65 -3.46 -20.44
N LEU A 369 16.50 -2.59 -19.45
CA LEU A 369 17.12 -1.28 -19.43
C LEU A 369 18.34 -1.34 -18.49
N THR A 370 19.51 -0.98 -18.99
CA THR A 370 20.76 -1.07 -18.23
C THR A 370 21.42 0.27 -17.98
N GLU A 371 21.07 1.29 -18.76
CA GLU A 371 21.68 2.60 -18.67
C GLU A 371 21.03 3.47 -17.58
N ASN A 372 21.83 3.92 -16.61
CA ASN A 372 21.35 4.79 -15.56
C ASN A 372 21.23 6.23 -16.06
N MET A 373 20.00 6.66 -16.40
CA MET A 373 19.69 7.98 -16.93
C MET A 373 19.90 9.13 -15.92
N ARG A 374 19.92 8.83 -14.61
CA ARG A 374 20.19 9.84 -13.58
C ARG A 374 21.61 10.40 -13.67
N LEU A 375 22.54 9.60 -14.21
CA LEU A 375 23.92 10.02 -14.42
C LEU A 375 24.08 10.95 -15.61
N SER A 376 23.26 10.80 -16.65
CA SER A 376 23.32 11.61 -17.85
C SER A 376 22.64 12.98 -17.71
N TRP A 377 21.57 13.08 -16.91
CA TRP A 377 20.82 14.34 -16.75
C TRP A 377 21.52 15.38 -15.88
N ASN A 378 22.45 14.96 -15.00
CA ASN A 378 23.18 15.83 -14.09
C ASN A 378 24.65 16.04 -14.51
N ALA A 379 25.06 15.51 -15.66
CA ALA A 379 26.46 15.55 -16.08
C ALA A 379 27.03 16.97 -16.21
N ASP A 380 26.22 17.93 -16.62
CA ASP A 380 26.63 19.34 -16.79
C ASP A 380 26.65 20.15 -15.48
N ALA A 381 26.03 19.63 -14.41
CA ALA A 381 25.88 20.33 -13.13
C ALA A 381 26.74 19.75 -12.00
N ILE A 382 27.41 18.63 -12.22
CA ILE A 382 28.12 17.86 -11.19
C ILE A 382 29.62 17.80 -11.53
N ASP A 383 30.45 17.96 -10.49
CA ASP A 383 31.93 17.76 -10.59
C ASP A 383 32.24 16.33 -11.05
N GLU A 384 33.27 16.17 -11.91
CA GLU A 384 33.67 14.89 -12.50
C GLU A 384 34.00 13.84 -11.42
N ALA A 385 34.59 14.25 -10.29
CA ALA A 385 34.89 13.37 -9.17
C ALA A 385 33.58 12.84 -8.50
N GLN A 386 32.56 13.67 -8.37
CA GLN A 386 31.25 13.28 -7.85
C GLN A 386 30.52 12.36 -8.83
N LEU A 387 30.62 12.63 -10.12
CA LEU A 387 30.05 11.77 -11.16
C LEU A 387 30.68 10.36 -11.13
N ALA A 388 32.01 10.28 -10.99
CA ALA A 388 32.74 9.03 -10.87
C ALA A 388 32.30 8.25 -9.63
N ARG A 389 32.18 8.88 -8.44
CA ARG A 389 31.69 8.26 -7.23
C ARG A 389 30.26 7.74 -7.39
N THR A 390 29.39 8.51 -8.04
CA THR A 390 27.99 8.11 -8.27
C THR A 390 27.89 6.91 -9.23
N ARG A 391 28.76 6.84 -10.23
CA ARG A 391 28.86 5.66 -11.12
C ARG A 391 29.34 4.43 -10.38
N ASP A 392 30.36 4.55 -9.55
CA ASP A 392 30.91 3.42 -8.79
C ASP A 392 29.92 2.95 -7.72
N PHE A 393 29.20 3.88 -7.08
CA PHE A 393 28.09 3.55 -6.20
C PHE A 393 26.99 2.79 -6.94
N GLY A 394 26.59 3.22 -8.14
CA GLY A 394 25.59 2.54 -8.95
C GLY A 394 25.98 1.10 -9.28
N LYS A 395 27.26 0.87 -9.66
CA LYS A 395 27.77 -0.48 -9.92
C LYS A 395 27.79 -1.34 -8.65
N TRP A 396 28.21 -0.77 -7.52
CA TRP A 396 28.20 -1.46 -6.24
C TRP A 396 26.78 -1.79 -5.80
N LEU A 397 25.85 -0.87 -5.97
CA LEU A 397 24.44 -1.06 -5.63
C LEU A 397 23.80 -2.20 -6.45
N LEU A 398 24.11 -2.31 -7.73
CA LEU A 398 23.68 -3.46 -8.54
C LEU A 398 24.25 -4.78 -8.00
N LYS A 399 25.53 -4.79 -7.57
CA LYS A 399 26.11 -5.98 -6.91
C LYS A 399 25.39 -6.33 -5.60
N VAL A 400 24.93 -5.34 -4.84
CA VAL A 400 24.10 -5.56 -3.65
C VAL A 400 22.78 -6.23 -4.05
N GLY A 401 22.11 -5.71 -5.07
CA GLY A 401 20.86 -6.27 -5.59
C GLY A 401 21.00 -7.68 -6.17
N ASP A 402 22.13 -7.96 -6.82
CA ASP A 402 22.46 -9.27 -7.41
C ASP A 402 23.06 -10.26 -6.39
N GLY A 403 23.20 -9.88 -5.11
CA GLY A 403 23.84 -10.69 -4.07
C GLY A 403 25.35 -10.89 -4.27
N THR A 404 25.97 -10.25 -5.23
CA THR A 404 27.42 -10.41 -5.56
C THR A 404 28.35 -9.45 -4.81
N ALA A 405 27.77 -8.55 -3.98
CA ALA A 405 28.52 -7.67 -3.08
C ALA A 405 28.92 -8.36 -1.77
N ASN A 406 28.43 -9.57 -1.52
CA ASN A 406 28.64 -10.29 -0.28
C ASN A 406 30.11 -10.67 -0.10
N MET A 407 30.60 -10.58 1.15
CA MET A 407 31.95 -10.95 1.51
C MET A 407 31.97 -12.36 2.08
N HIS A 408 32.54 -13.29 1.29
CA HIS A 408 32.72 -14.68 1.71
C HIS A 408 33.63 -14.78 2.95
N PRO A 409 33.34 -15.65 3.95
CA PRO A 409 32.33 -16.73 3.96
C PRO A 409 30.98 -16.37 4.63
N TYR A 410 30.69 -15.10 4.89
CA TYR A 410 29.61 -14.69 5.80
C TYR A 410 28.60 -13.80 5.13
N ASP A 411 28.18 -13.88 4.00
CA ASP A 411 27.16 -13.03 3.34
C ASP A 411 27.03 -11.55 3.83
N TRP A 412 28.15 -11.04 4.34
CA TRP A 412 28.23 -9.69 4.85
C TRP A 412 28.46 -8.71 3.70
N ILE A 413 27.78 -7.58 3.76
CA ILE A 413 28.01 -6.50 2.84
C ILE A 413 28.82 -5.42 3.56
N ALA A 414 30.00 -5.09 3.04
CA ALA A 414 30.75 -3.94 3.51
C ALA A 414 30.09 -2.66 2.95
N LEU A 415 29.55 -1.84 3.85
CA LEU A 415 29.08 -0.52 3.47
C LEU A 415 30.28 0.40 3.24
N PRO A 416 30.34 1.10 2.10
CA PRO A 416 31.35 2.13 1.89
C PRO A 416 31.31 3.23 2.95
N ASP A 417 32.44 3.69 3.43
CA ASP A 417 32.53 4.72 4.50
C ASP A 417 31.75 5.99 4.18
N TYR A 418 31.69 6.38 2.93
CA TYR A 418 30.93 7.54 2.49
C TYR A 418 29.42 7.42 2.69
N LEU A 419 28.90 6.22 2.89
CA LEU A 419 27.49 6.01 3.25
C LEU A 419 27.23 6.18 4.76
N LEU A 420 28.27 6.17 5.60
CA LEU A 420 28.13 6.35 7.03
C LEU A 420 28.11 7.84 7.39
N LEU A 421 27.47 8.17 8.49
CA LEU A 421 27.58 9.49 9.09
C LEU A 421 29.03 9.69 9.61
N PRO A 422 29.53 10.94 9.67
CA PRO A 422 30.81 11.24 10.30
C PRO A 422 30.87 10.74 11.74
N ASP A 423 32.08 10.38 12.21
CA ASP A 423 32.29 10.00 13.59
C ASP A 423 31.79 11.09 14.52
N GLY A 424 31.15 10.73 15.62
CA GLY A 424 30.48 11.67 16.55
C GLY A 424 29.09 12.16 16.10
N GLN A 425 28.68 11.89 14.84
CA GLN A 425 27.32 12.13 14.33
C GLN A 425 26.56 10.83 14.04
N ARG A 426 27.11 9.68 14.34
CA ARG A 426 26.50 8.34 14.14
C ARG A 426 25.43 8.08 15.20
N THR A 427 24.41 8.93 15.19
CA THR A 427 23.29 8.89 16.12
C THR A 427 21.98 9.11 15.36
N ALA A 428 20.86 8.73 15.95
CA ALA A 428 19.54 9.01 15.38
C ALA A 428 19.36 10.53 15.12
N GLU A 429 19.85 11.37 16.01
CA GLU A 429 19.82 12.83 15.87
C GLU A 429 20.68 13.31 14.67
N GLY A 430 21.87 12.74 14.51
CA GLY A 430 22.73 13.04 13.36
C GLY A 430 22.07 12.64 12.04
N LEU A 431 21.38 11.49 12.00
CA LEU A 431 20.62 11.06 10.82
C LEU A 431 19.45 12.00 10.53
N ILE A 432 18.70 12.40 11.56
CA ILE A 432 17.60 13.38 11.43
C ILE A 432 18.12 14.71 10.89
N ASN A 433 19.21 15.25 11.44
CA ASN A 433 19.79 16.50 10.99
C ASN A 433 20.33 16.42 9.55
N PHE A 434 20.81 15.25 9.12
CA PHE A 434 21.23 15.02 7.75
C PHE A 434 20.04 15.08 6.80
N VAL A 435 18.93 14.38 7.12
CA VAL A 435 17.76 14.30 6.23
C VAL A 435 16.96 15.61 6.27
N TYR A 436 16.75 16.15 7.45
CA TYR A 436 15.91 17.33 7.71
C TYR A 436 16.72 18.46 8.36
N PRO A 437 17.64 19.09 7.62
CA PRO A 437 18.49 20.15 8.17
C PRO A 437 17.64 21.32 8.65
N GLY A 438 17.84 21.72 9.89
CA GLY A 438 17.14 22.83 10.52
C GLY A 438 15.69 22.52 10.87
N LEU A 439 15.32 21.27 11.10
CA LEU A 439 13.98 20.89 11.57
C LEU A 439 13.63 21.56 12.90
N ARG A 440 14.60 21.73 13.80
CA ARG A 440 14.41 22.42 15.10
C ARG A 440 14.27 23.94 15.01
N THR A 441 14.48 24.52 13.83
CA THR A 441 14.29 25.96 13.58
C THR A 441 13.07 26.26 12.72
N VAL A 442 12.13 25.33 12.68
CA VAL A 442 10.95 25.31 11.80
C VAL A 442 10.02 26.52 12.03
N ASN A 443 9.93 27.05 13.27
CA ASN A 443 9.11 28.25 13.58
C ASN A 443 9.39 29.47 12.71
N LYS A 444 10.44 29.45 11.92
CA LYS A 444 10.81 30.52 11.00
C LYS A 444 10.60 30.15 9.53
N LYS A 445 10.11 28.92 9.25
CA LYS A 445 9.93 28.44 7.89
C LYS A 445 8.50 28.65 7.43
N SER A 446 8.34 29.11 6.19
CA SER A 446 7.05 29.14 5.52
C SER A 446 6.56 27.74 5.22
N LEU A 447 5.26 27.57 4.94
CA LEU A 447 4.70 26.28 4.50
C LEU A 447 5.42 25.77 3.23
N ASP A 448 5.81 26.67 2.33
CA ASP A 448 6.56 26.33 1.11
C ASP A 448 7.95 25.76 1.43
N ASP A 449 8.65 26.32 2.43
CA ASP A 449 9.94 25.77 2.88
C ASP A 449 9.78 24.36 3.47
N LEU A 450 8.68 24.10 4.20
CA LEU A 450 8.36 22.79 4.74
C LEU A 450 8.01 21.80 3.64
N ILE A 451 7.22 22.21 2.64
CA ILE A 451 6.93 21.41 1.47
C ILE A 451 8.22 21.00 0.77
N GLN A 452 9.14 21.94 0.53
CA GLN A 452 10.43 21.62 -0.07
C GLN A 452 11.29 20.68 0.78
N LEU A 453 11.28 20.86 2.11
CA LEU A 453 12.05 20.02 3.03
C LEU A 453 11.53 18.59 3.02
N PHE A 454 10.21 18.40 3.13
CA PHE A 454 9.60 17.09 3.28
C PHE A 454 9.35 16.36 1.96
N SER A 455 9.13 17.06 0.84
CA SER A 455 9.02 16.42 -0.47
C SER A 455 10.34 15.78 -0.93
N ARG A 456 11.48 16.26 -0.42
CA ARG A 456 12.81 15.88 -0.90
C ARG A 456 13.53 14.86 -0.02
N GLY A 457 13.09 14.65 1.23
CA GLY A 457 13.78 13.80 2.19
C GLY A 457 12.88 12.77 2.84
N ALA A 458 13.46 11.62 3.24
CA ALA A 458 12.81 10.64 4.10
C ALA A 458 13.84 9.84 4.91
N ILE A 459 13.41 9.42 6.12
CA ILE A 459 14.12 8.42 6.91
C ILE A 459 13.44 7.08 6.65
N LEU A 460 14.22 6.08 6.29
CA LEU A 460 13.75 4.74 5.95
C LEU A 460 14.18 3.76 7.02
N ALA A 461 13.29 2.89 7.45
CA ALA A 461 13.60 1.81 8.39
C ALA A 461 12.94 0.49 7.97
N PRO A 462 13.49 -0.67 8.34
CA PRO A 462 12.93 -1.96 7.98
C PRO A 462 11.58 -2.25 8.63
N HIS A 463 11.42 -1.85 9.91
CA HIS A 463 10.26 -2.20 10.74
C HIS A 463 9.37 -1.02 11.08
N ASN A 464 8.06 -1.26 11.19
CA ASN A 464 7.08 -0.26 11.61
C ASN A 464 7.39 0.30 13.01
N ALA A 465 7.82 -0.54 13.97
CA ALA A 465 8.15 -0.10 15.33
C ALA A 465 9.26 0.97 15.34
N THR A 466 10.30 0.81 14.51
CA THR A 466 11.36 1.83 14.36
C THR A 466 10.80 3.11 13.75
N VAL A 467 9.97 2.98 12.70
CA VAL A 467 9.30 4.12 12.06
C VAL A 467 8.43 4.89 13.06
N ASP A 468 7.62 4.19 13.86
CA ASP A 468 6.73 4.81 14.85
C ASP A 468 7.51 5.56 15.92
N ARG A 469 8.62 4.97 16.39
CA ARG A 469 9.50 5.62 17.37
C ARG A 469 10.13 6.89 16.82
N ILE A 470 10.63 6.84 15.58
CA ILE A 470 11.22 8.02 14.93
C ILE A 470 10.15 9.09 14.73
N ASN A 471 8.98 8.71 14.21
CA ASN A 471 7.87 9.64 13.99
C ASN A 471 7.36 10.28 15.29
N ALA A 472 7.24 9.50 16.38
CA ALA A 472 6.83 10.03 17.68
C ALA A 472 7.85 11.05 18.21
N LYS A 473 9.15 10.71 18.18
CA LYS A 473 10.22 11.63 18.60
C LYS A 473 10.24 12.90 17.78
N LEU A 474 10.16 12.78 16.46
CA LEU A 474 10.19 13.94 15.57
C LEU A 474 8.93 14.80 15.70
N LEU A 475 7.77 14.21 15.98
CA LEU A 475 6.55 14.94 16.26
C LEU A 475 6.65 15.75 17.57
N GLU A 476 7.33 15.22 18.58
CA GLU A 476 7.62 15.93 19.83
C GLU A 476 8.57 17.11 19.59
N ASP A 477 9.66 16.88 18.85
CA ASP A 477 10.68 17.87 18.51
C ASP A 477 10.17 18.96 17.53
N PHE A 478 9.07 18.70 16.81
CA PHE A 478 8.47 19.65 15.87
C PHE A 478 7.69 20.71 16.63
N ASP A 479 7.87 21.99 16.25
CA ASP A 479 7.21 23.11 16.90
C ASP A 479 5.70 23.17 16.61
N GLY A 480 4.96 23.84 17.48
CA GLY A 480 3.52 24.06 17.40
C GLY A 480 2.70 23.16 18.34
N ASP A 481 1.45 23.55 18.53
CA ASP A 481 0.53 22.85 19.41
C ASP A 481 -0.01 21.59 18.74
N TYR A 482 -0.25 20.56 19.54
CA TYR A 482 -0.93 19.35 19.07
C TYR A 482 -2.41 19.59 18.89
N VAL A 483 -2.93 19.09 17.75
CA VAL A 483 -4.34 18.76 17.64
C VAL A 483 -4.48 17.27 17.84
N GLU A 484 -5.25 16.85 18.84
CA GLU A 484 -5.46 15.45 19.17
C GLU A 484 -6.85 15.01 18.71
N TYR A 485 -6.88 13.90 17.96
CA TYR A 485 -8.09 13.28 17.45
C TYR A 485 -8.24 11.88 18.04
N ARG A 486 -9.38 11.64 18.70
CA ARG A 486 -9.73 10.32 19.23
C ARG A 486 -10.64 9.60 18.25
N SER A 487 -10.41 8.31 18.06
CA SER A 487 -11.28 7.48 17.25
C SER A 487 -12.54 7.03 18.01
N ALA A 488 -13.58 6.69 17.26
CA ALA A 488 -14.69 5.89 17.75
C ALA A 488 -14.51 4.47 17.23
N ASP A 489 -14.45 3.50 18.16
CA ASP A 489 -14.13 2.11 17.86
C ASP A 489 -15.35 1.21 18.20
N GLU A 490 -15.62 0.25 17.32
CA GLU A 490 -16.71 -0.72 17.52
C GLU A 490 -16.32 -2.13 17.02
N VAL A 491 -16.94 -3.16 17.60
CA VAL A 491 -16.84 -4.54 17.13
C VAL A 491 -17.97 -4.83 16.18
N VAL A 492 -17.67 -5.22 14.94
CA VAL A 492 -18.68 -5.45 13.88
C VAL A 492 -19.14 -6.90 13.85
N LYS A 493 -18.22 -7.87 13.99
CA LYS A 493 -18.51 -9.29 13.98
C LYS A 493 -17.64 -10.01 14.99
N ALA A 494 -18.25 -10.79 15.88
CA ALA A 494 -17.56 -11.85 16.59
C ALA A 494 -17.43 -13.05 15.64
N GLY A 495 -16.23 -13.66 15.62
CA GLY A 495 -15.90 -14.70 14.63
C GLY A 495 -16.89 -15.88 14.65
N GLU A 496 -17.34 -16.30 13.46
CA GLU A 496 -18.21 -17.48 13.26
C GLU A 496 -17.47 -18.82 13.49
N ALA A 497 -16.15 -18.81 13.67
CA ALA A 497 -15.35 -19.98 13.96
C ALA A 497 -15.31 -20.24 15.48
N GLY A 498 -16.27 -21.00 15.96
CA GLY A 498 -16.33 -21.76 17.21
C GLY A 498 -15.46 -21.30 18.39
N GLY A 499 -15.72 -20.14 18.98
CA GLY A 499 -14.99 -19.64 20.14
C GLY A 499 -14.90 -18.12 20.26
N GLY A 500 -15.63 -17.39 19.41
CA GLY A 500 -15.61 -15.92 19.41
C GLY A 500 -16.12 -15.33 20.73
N MET A 501 -15.34 -14.44 21.33
CA MET A 501 -15.72 -13.67 22.52
C MET A 501 -16.96 -12.82 22.16
N ALA A 502 -17.98 -12.83 23.02
CA ALA A 502 -19.17 -12.01 22.78
C ALA A 502 -18.75 -10.52 22.68
N PRO A 503 -19.30 -9.74 21.73
CA PRO A 503 -18.93 -8.33 21.55
C PRO A 503 -18.99 -7.51 22.84
N ASP A 504 -19.94 -7.82 23.71
CA ASP A 504 -20.14 -7.14 25.00
C ASP A 504 -19.06 -7.40 26.05
N LEU A 505 -18.16 -8.35 25.80
CA LEU A 505 -17.02 -8.67 26.69
C LEU A 505 -15.73 -7.93 26.32
N ILE A 506 -15.72 -7.23 25.18
CA ILE A 506 -14.56 -6.49 24.73
C ILE A 506 -14.67 -5.05 25.23
N SER A 507 -13.76 -4.68 26.13
CA SER A 507 -13.80 -3.32 26.67
C SER A 507 -13.35 -2.27 25.65
N PRO A 508 -13.89 -1.05 25.72
CA PRO A 508 -13.44 0.06 24.85
C PRO A 508 -11.95 0.34 24.96
N GLU A 509 -11.38 0.23 26.17
CA GLU A 509 -9.97 0.46 26.43
C GLU A 509 -9.09 -0.55 25.69
N TYR A 510 -9.54 -1.81 25.61
CA TYR A 510 -8.85 -2.82 24.83
C TYR A 510 -8.88 -2.48 23.33
N LEU A 511 -10.03 -2.07 22.78
CA LEU A 511 -10.15 -1.65 21.37
C LEU A 511 -9.23 -0.46 21.08
N HIS A 512 -9.15 0.50 21.99
CA HIS A 512 -8.28 1.68 21.86
C HIS A 512 -6.79 1.33 21.85
N SER A 513 -6.39 0.24 22.50
CA SER A 513 -5.00 -0.24 22.54
C SER A 513 -4.57 -0.95 21.26
N ILE A 514 -5.53 -1.42 20.43
CA ILE A 514 -5.26 -2.17 19.22
C ILE A 514 -4.83 -1.22 18.09
N ASN A 515 -3.64 -1.42 17.57
CA ASN A 515 -3.10 -0.62 16.46
C ASN A 515 -2.55 -1.56 15.35
N PRO A 516 -3.42 -2.12 14.49
CA PRO A 516 -3.00 -2.96 13.39
C PRO A 516 -2.16 -2.17 12.37
N SER A 517 -1.31 -2.85 11.62
CA SER A 517 -0.57 -2.24 10.50
C SER A 517 -1.54 -1.63 9.48
N ASN A 518 -1.20 -0.47 8.93
CA ASN A 518 -2.03 0.30 8.00
C ASN A 518 -3.41 0.73 8.55
N PHE A 519 -3.49 0.90 9.86
CA PHE A 519 -4.66 1.41 10.57
C PHE A 519 -4.28 2.69 11.32
N PRO A 520 -5.13 3.72 11.36
CA PRO A 520 -4.81 4.93 12.11
C PRO A 520 -4.85 4.64 13.61
N ALA A 521 -4.01 5.31 14.38
CA ALA A 521 -3.99 5.19 15.83
C ALA A 521 -5.30 5.72 16.46
N HIS A 522 -5.71 5.13 17.60
CA HIS A 522 -6.82 5.68 18.39
C HIS A 522 -6.57 7.14 18.79
N HIS A 523 -5.38 7.43 19.29
CA HIS A 523 -4.90 8.78 19.54
C HIS A 523 -4.03 9.26 18.38
N LEU A 524 -4.63 9.97 17.43
CA LEU A 524 -3.92 10.60 16.34
C LEU A 524 -3.55 12.03 16.76
N ARG A 525 -2.25 12.30 16.91
CA ARG A 525 -1.72 13.62 17.19
C ARG A 525 -1.09 14.20 15.96
N LEU A 526 -1.51 15.39 15.58
CA LEU A 526 -0.99 16.12 14.42
C LEU A 526 -0.60 17.54 14.81
N LYS A 527 0.32 18.11 14.04
CA LYS A 527 0.66 19.54 14.08
C LYS A 527 0.56 20.10 12.67
N GLU A 528 0.21 21.37 12.54
CA GLU A 528 0.24 22.03 11.23
C GLU A 528 1.69 22.07 10.71
N GLY A 529 1.87 21.86 9.41
CA GLY A 529 3.18 21.76 8.78
C GLY A 529 3.85 20.38 8.87
N ILE A 530 3.22 19.36 9.48
CA ILE A 530 3.80 18.03 9.59
C ILE A 530 3.45 17.17 8.38
N PRO A 531 4.39 16.35 7.86
CA PRO A 531 4.07 15.40 6.81
C PRO A 531 3.32 14.20 7.35
N VAL A 532 2.35 13.72 6.59
CA VAL A 532 1.53 12.55 6.89
C VAL A 532 1.40 11.66 5.67
N ASP A 533 1.22 10.37 5.90
CA ASP A 533 0.88 9.37 4.87
C ASP A 533 -0.61 9.06 4.93
N LEU A 534 -1.23 8.95 3.76
CA LEU A 534 -2.57 8.43 3.61
C LEU A 534 -2.57 6.90 3.74
N LEU A 535 -3.48 6.35 4.53
CA LEU A 535 -3.55 4.90 4.82
C LEU A 535 -4.58 4.15 3.99
N ARG A 536 -5.34 4.86 3.15
CA ARG A 536 -6.42 4.29 2.34
C ARG A 536 -6.50 5.00 0.99
N ASP A 537 -6.93 4.30 -0.06
CA ASP A 537 -7.34 4.93 -1.31
C ASP A 537 -8.63 5.69 -1.04
N LEU A 538 -8.63 7.00 -1.27
CA LEU A 538 -9.79 7.88 -1.08
C LEU A 538 -10.35 8.37 -2.42
N ASP A 539 -9.48 8.96 -3.23
CA ASP A 539 -9.79 9.48 -4.56
C ASP A 539 -8.51 9.41 -5.41
N PRO A 540 -8.30 8.28 -6.11
CA PRO A 540 -7.12 8.11 -6.96
C PRO A 540 -6.99 9.19 -8.04
N ASP A 541 -8.09 9.68 -8.61
CA ASP A 541 -8.10 10.74 -9.63
C ASP A 541 -7.59 12.07 -9.08
N ALA A 542 -7.89 12.35 -7.82
CA ALA A 542 -7.35 13.51 -7.11
C ALA A 542 -5.93 13.27 -6.56
N GLY A 543 -5.36 12.07 -6.74
CA GLY A 543 -4.03 11.70 -6.23
C GLY A 543 -4.04 11.22 -4.77
N LEU A 544 -5.19 10.88 -4.22
CA LEU A 544 -5.37 10.39 -2.85
C LEU A 544 -5.37 8.86 -2.79
N CYS A 545 -4.21 8.27 -3.01
CA CYS A 545 -3.97 6.83 -2.89
C CYS A 545 -3.28 6.48 -1.57
N ASN A 546 -3.39 5.21 -1.15
CA ASN A 546 -2.64 4.69 -0.01
C ASN A 546 -1.13 4.90 -0.20
N GLY A 547 -0.49 5.54 0.79
CA GLY A 547 0.92 5.92 0.76
C GLY A 547 1.18 7.29 0.12
N THR A 548 0.16 8.02 -0.34
CA THR A 548 0.33 9.41 -0.75
C THR A 548 0.84 10.23 0.43
N ARG A 549 1.98 10.91 0.23
CA ARG A 549 2.54 11.83 1.23
C ARG A 549 1.91 13.20 1.11
N LEU A 550 1.46 13.71 2.23
CA LEU A 550 0.77 14.98 2.36
C LEU A 550 1.45 15.83 3.42
N ILE A 551 1.29 17.14 3.39
CA ILE A 551 1.63 18.03 4.50
C ILE A 551 0.35 18.67 5.03
N VAL A 552 0.17 18.62 6.34
CA VAL A 552 -1.01 19.22 6.99
C VAL A 552 -0.88 20.74 6.91
N SER A 553 -1.78 21.40 6.19
CA SER A 553 -1.85 22.86 6.17
C SER A 553 -2.74 23.42 7.27
N HIS A 554 -3.90 22.79 7.55
CA HIS A 554 -4.78 23.14 8.65
C HIS A 554 -5.41 21.88 9.27
N ALA A 555 -5.35 21.79 10.59
CA ALA A 555 -5.88 20.68 11.37
C ALA A 555 -7.18 21.10 12.06
N ARG A 556 -8.34 20.92 11.37
CA ARG A 556 -9.68 21.25 11.92
C ARG A 556 -10.30 20.05 12.62
N SER A 557 -11.39 20.27 13.34
CA SER A 557 -12.03 19.23 14.15
C SER A 557 -12.56 18.03 13.34
N HIS A 558 -13.13 18.29 12.16
CA HIS A 558 -13.82 17.28 11.35
C HIS A 558 -13.23 17.09 9.97
N VAL A 559 -12.35 17.99 9.51
CA VAL A 559 -11.67 17.91 8.23
C VAL A 559 -10.22 18.37 8.36
N ILE A 560 -9.30 17.63 7.75
CA ILE A 560 -7.89 18.01 7.67
C ILE A 560 -7.63 18.54 6.28
N GLN A 561 -7.16 19.78 6.19
CA GLN A 561 -6.66 20.34 4.95
C GLN A 561 -5.18 20.01 4.82
N ALA A 562 -4.79 19.44 3.68
CA ALA A 562 -3.42 19.03 3.42
C ALA A 562 -3.03 19.34 1.97
N ILE A 563 -1.73 19.35 1.70
CA ILE A 563 -1.17 19.55 0.35
C ILE A 563 -0.40 18.28 -0.04
N ILE A 564 -0.61 17.80 -1.26
CA ILE A 564 0.09 16.63 -1.78
C ILE A 564 1.56 16.98 -2.00
N LEU A 565 2.47 16.16 -1.45
CA LEU A 565 3.92 16.38 -1.53
C LEU A 565 4.56 15.73 -2.75
N THR A 566 3.98 14.65 -3.29
CA THR A 566 4.63 13.80 -4.30
C THR A 566 3.67 13.41 -5.42
N GLY A 567 4.22 13.05 -6.59
CA GLY A 567 3.44 12.61 -7.76
C GLY A 567 3.01 13.75 -8.67
N VAL A 568 2.19 13.42 -9.67
CA VAL A 568 1.72 14.36 -10.71
C VAL A 568 0.84 15.47 -10.12
N ARG A 569 0.17 15.19 -9.00
CA ARG A 569 -0.70 16.13 -8.28
C ARG A 569 -0.01 16.91 -7.16
N ALA A 570 1.34 16.85 -7.07
CA ALA A 570 2.08 17.61 -6.06
C ALA A 570 1.73 19.11 -6.08
N GLY A 571 1.58 19.69 -4.88
CA GLY A 571 1.12 21.08 -4.71
C GLY A 571 -0.40 21.25 -4.67
N THR A 572 -1.20 20.24 -4.98
CA THR A 572 -2.66 20.30 -4.91
C THR A 572 -3.14 20.26 -3.45
N THR A 573 -4.02 21.18 -3.08
CA THR A 573 -4.69 21.16 -1.78
C THR A 573 -5.83 20.14 -1.78
N VAL A 574 -5.86 19.32 -0.75
CA VAL A 574 -6.87 18.26 -0.57
C VAL A 574 -7.47 18.32 0.83
N PHE A 575 -8.63 17.69 0.99
CA PHE A 575 -9.37 17.69 2.24
C PHE A 575 -9.70 16.26 2.64
N ILE A 576 -9.37 15.89 3.86
CA ILE A 576 -9.47 14.55 4.36
C ILE A 576 -10.45 14.51 5.53
N PRO A 577 -11.61 13.88 5.40
CA PRO A 577 -12.55 13.64 6.50
C PRO A 577 -12.18 12.39 7.29
N ARG A 578 -12.86 12.16 8.40
CA ARG A 578 -12.81 10.87 9.10
C ARG A 578 -13.51 9.81 8.29
N VAL A 579 -12.98 8.59 8.33
CA VAL A 579 -13.53 7.45 7.63
C VAL A 579 -13.67 6.25 8.56
N ARG A 580 -14.59 5.37 8.25
CA ARG A 580 -14.73 4.08 8.91
C ARG A 580 -13.81 3.06 8.25
N LEU A 581 -12.89 2.55 9.03
CA LEU A 581 -11.92 1.54 8.62
C LEU A 581 -12.21 0.25 9.35
N GLU A 582 -12.24 -0.87 8.63
CA GLU A 582 -12.38 -2.20 9.21
C GLU A 582 -11.03 -2.93 9.16
N THR A 583 -10.77 -3.76 10.18
CA THR A 583 -9.62 -4.64 10.18
C THR A 583 -9.75 -5.65 9.05
N ASN A 584 -8.64 -5.90 8.33
CA ASN A 584 -8.61 -6.90 7.26
C ASN A 584 -8.81 -8.32 7.82
N ALA A 585 -9.05 -9.29 6.94
CA ALA A 585 -9.33 -10.68 7.32
C ALA A 585 -8.20 -11.30 8.18
N THR A 586 -6.92 -10.97 7.88
CA THR A 586 -5.77 -11.46 8.65
C THR A 586 -5.75 -10.90 10.06
N SER A 587 -5.92 -9.59 10.21
CA SER A 587 -5.98 -8.93 11.52
C SER A 587 -7.22 -9.38 12.30
N SER A 588 -8.37 -9.52 11.65
CA SER A 588 -9.61 -10.01 12.28
C SER A 588 -9.46 -11.44 12.78
N ARG A 589 -8.77 -12.33 12.04
CA ARG A 589 -8.47 -13.70 12.52
C ARG A 589 -7.53 -13.69 13.73
N GLN A 590 -6.53 -12.79 13.75
CA GLN A 590 -5.62 -12.66 14.90
C GLN A 590 -6.32 -12.12 16.15
N LEU A 591 -7.23 -11.19 15.98
CA LEU A 591 -8.00 -10.57 17.06
C LEU A 591 -9.17 -11.45 17.53
N GLY A 592 -9.64 -12.37 16.70
CA GLY A 592 -10.88 -13.15 16.93
C GLY A 592 -12.17 -12.37 16.66
N PHE A 593 -12.08 -11.13 16.18
CA PHE A 593 -13.21 -10.28 15.81
C PHE A 593 -12.82 -9.24 14.76
N THR A 594 -13.79 -8.67 14.08
CA THR A 594 -13.59 -7.54 13.17
C THR A 594 -13.84 -6.25 13.93
N MET A 595 -12.80 -5.40 14.00
CA MET A 595 -12.87 -4.06 14.59
C MET A 595 -13.14 -3.03 13.50
N ARG A 596 -14.00 -2.07 13.78
CA ARG A 596 -14.24 -0.88 12.97
C ARG A 596 -13.82 0.35 13.75
N ARG A 597 -13.09 1.25 13.11
CA ARG A 597 -12.57 2.51 13.69
C ARG A 597 -12.96 3.69 12.81
N LEU A 598 -13.64 4.68 13.39
CA LEU A 598 -13.88 5.97 12.75
C LEU A 598 -12.75 6.92 13.13
N GLN A 599 -11.85 7.25 12.17
CA GLN A 599 -10.70 8.13 12.39
C GLN A 599 -10.24 8.73 11.05
N PHE A 600 -9.43 9.77 11.09
CA PHE A 600 -8.71 10.23 9.91
C PHE A 600 -7.76 9.14 9.43
N PRO A 601 -7.78 8.77 8.14
CA PRO A 601 -6.94 7.71 7.60
C PRO A 601 -5.50 8.18 7.38
N LEU A 602 -4.88 8.75 8.40
CA LEU A 602 -3.59 9.41 8.35
C LEU A 602 -2.62 8.85 9.38
N ARG A 603 -1.33 8.89 9.06
CA ARG A 603 -0.21 8.58 9.94
C ARG A 603 0.90 9.59 9.72
N VAL A 604 1.58 10.03 10.78
CA VAL A 604 2.78 10.88 10.67
C VAL A 604 3.84 10.18 9.83
N ALA A 605 4.47 10.90 8.88
CA ALA A 605 5.33 10.35 7.84
C ALA A 605 6.65 11.12 7.67
N LEU A 606 7.31 11.43 8.77
CA LEU A 606 8.70 11.90 8.79
C LEU A 606 9.68 10.76 8.51
N ALA A 607 9.35 9.57 8.98
CA ALA A 607 9.99 8.31 8.62
C ALA A 607 8.94 7.36 8.04
N MET A 608 9.39 6.43 7.18
CA MET A 608 8.54 5.41 6.56
C MET A 608 9.28 4.08 6.45
N THR A 609 8.54 2.99 6.23
CA THR A 609 9.16 1.70 5.96
C THR A 609 9.80 1.68 4.57
N ILE A 610 10.88 0.89 4.43
CA ILE A 610 11.60 0.74 3.16
C ILE A 610 10.64 0.31 2.03
N HIS A 611 9.70 -0.59 2.30
CA HIS A 611 8.70 -1.04 1.31
C HIS A 611 7.83 0.12 0.78
N LYS A 612 7.42 1.05 1.65
CA LYS A 612 6.64 2.22 1.23
C LYS A 612 7.42 3.21 0.38
N ALA A 613 8.75 3.19 0.48
CA ALA A 613 9.62 4.04 -0.33
C ALA A 613 9.85 3.48 -1.74
N GLN A 614 9.45 2.24 -2.04
CA GLN A 614 9.59 1.65 -3.36
C GLN A 614 8.79 2.45 -4.39
N GLY A 615 9.36 2.67 -5.58
CA GLY A 615 8.82 3.56 -6.61
C GLY A 615 9.12 5.06 -6.41
N GLN A 616 9.50 5.50 -5.18
CA GLN A 616 9.82 6.92 -4.92
C GLN A 616 11.27 7.28 -5.30
N SER A 617 11.48 8.54 -5.68
CA SER A 617 12.80 9.13 -5.81
C SER A 617 12.93 10.29 -4.83
N LEU A 618 14.01 10.30 -4.04
CA LEU A 618 14.24 11.26 -2.97
C LEU A 618 15.59 11.96 -3.17
N ASP A 619 15.69 13.21 -2.74
CA ASP A 619 16.96 13.93 -2.77
C ASP A 619 17.88 13.50 -1.63
N ARG A 620 17.32 13.27 -0.43
CA ARG A 620 18.06 12.85 0.77
C ARG A 620 17.40 11.66 1.43
N VAL A 621 18.22 10.67 1.75
CA VAL A 621 17.76 9.41 2.34
C VAL A 621 18.61 9.10 3.56
N GLY A 622 17.96 8.97 4.71
CA GLY A 622 18.53 8.38 5.90
C GLY A 622 18.03 6.95 6.06
N VAL A 623 18.90 5.99 6.22
CA VAL A 623 18.53 4.59 6.47
C VAL A 623 18.86 4.26 7.92
N ASP A 624 17.84 4.01 8.73
CA ASP A 624 18.03 3.64 10.15
C ASP A 624 17.96 2.12 10.30
N LEU A 625 19.13 1.53 10.51
CA LEU A 625 19.34 0.12 10.85
C LEU A 625 19.82 -0.06 12.29
N SER A 626 19.70 0.97 13.13
CA SER A 626 20.28 0.97 14.49
C SER A 626 19.59 -0.02 15.43
N LEU A 627 18.30 -0.30 15.24
CA LEU A 627 17.53 -1.21 16.09
C LEU A 627 17.20 -2.54 15.40
N HIS A 628 16.89 -2.49 14.14
CA HIS A 628 16.45 -3.66 13.39
C HIS A 628 17.20 -3.73 12.06
N PRO A 629 17.75 -4.90 11.72
CA PRO A 629 18.35 -5.13 10.42
C PRO A 629 17.31 -5.18 9.31
N VAL A 630 17.77 -5.16 8.08
CA VAL A 630 16.96 -5.60 6.93
C VAL A 630 16.65 -7.09 7.10
N PHE A 631 15.43 -7.51 6.77
CA PHE A 631 14.97 -8.89 7.06
C PHE A 631 14.34 -9.59 5.85
N THR A 632 14.26 -8.93 4.69
CA THR A 632 13.73 -9.54 3.47
C THR A 632 14.49 -9.08 2.25
N HIS A 633 14.39 -9.87 1.19
CA HIS A 633 15.02 -9.60 -0.10
C HIS A 633 14.76 -8.18 -0.58
N GLY A 634 15.78 -7.56 -1.13
CA GLY A 634 15.71 -6.27 -1.79
C GLY A 634 15.59 -5.04 -0.89
N GLN A 635 15.32 -5.19 0.42
CA GLN A 635 15.15 -4.03 1.30
C GLN A 635 16.36 -3.08 1.28
N LEU A 636 17.58 -3.60 1.44
CA LEU A 636 18.79 -2.77 1.42
C LEU A 636 18.96 -2.09 0.07
N TYR A 637 18.79 -2.84 -1.02
CA TYR A 637 18.86 -2.31 -2.37
C TYR A 637 17.82 -1.21 -2.59
N VAL A 638 16.55 -1.42 -2.18
CA VAL A 638 15.49 -0.40 -2.27
C VAL A 638 15.89 0.83 -1.47
N ALA A 639 16.29 0.70 -0.21
CA ALA A 639 16.60 1.83 0.65
C ALA A 639 17.71 2.72 0.05
N LEU A 640 18.80 2.09 -0.41
CA LEU A 640 19.97 2.79 -0.95
C LEU A 640 19.72 3.34 -2.36
N SER A 641 18.82 2.75 -3.14
CA SER A 641 18.50 3.18 -4.50
C SER A 641 17.51 4.34 -4.58
N ARG A 642 16.99 4.83 -3.46
CA ARG A 642 15.99 5.91 -3.48
C ARG A 642 16.58 7.27 -3.80
N ALA A 643 17.82 7.55 -3.38
CA ALA A 643 18.46 8.81 -3.68
C ALA A 643 19.08 8.85 -5.08
N MET A 644 19.08 10.05 -5.67
CA MET A 644 19.66 10.29 -6.98
C MET A 644 21.18 10.47 -6.94
N ASN A 645 21.74 10.81 -5.77
CA ASN A 645 23.14 11.14 -5.57
C ASN A 645 23.66 10.40 -4.33
N VAL A 646 24.84 9.81 -4.44
CA VAL A 646 25.49 9.04 -3.38
C VAL A 646 25.75 9.86 -2.11
N ASP A 647 26.10 11.14 -2.25
CA ASP A 647 26.37 12.04 -1.11
C ASP A 647 25.08 12.39 -0.32
N ARG A 648 23.91 12.01 -0.86
CA ARG A 648 22.60 12.25 -0.29
C ARG A 648 22.01 11.02 0.43
N VAL A 649 22.80 9.96 0.58
CA VAL A 649 22.42 8.77 1.33
C VAL A 649 23.31 8.63 2.55
N LYS A 650 22.70 8.38 3.71
CA LYS A 650 23.43 8.03 4.95
C LYS A 650 22.74 6.89 5.65
N VAL A 651 23.56 5.99 6.22
CA VAL A 651 23.10 4.81 6.95
C VAL A 651 23.55 4.96 8.41
N LEU A 652 22.62 4.72 9.32
CA LEU A 652 22.85 4.60 10.75
C LEU A 652 22.86 3.11 11.11
N LEU A 653 24.00 2.63 11.57
CA LEU A 653 24.18 1.26 12.06
C LEU A 653 24.06 1.22 13.59
N PRO A 654 23.90 0.02 14.20
CA PRO A 654 23.96 -0.16 15.64
C PRO A 654 25.23 0.44 16.21
N SER A 655 25.12 1.01 17.41
CA SER A 655 26.29 1.52 18.13
C SER A 655 27.28 0.38 18.43
N ARG A 656 28.57 0.71 18.39
CA ARG A 656 29.63 -0.22 18.80
C ARG A 656 29.85 -0.20 20.32
N ASP A 657 29.18 0.67 21.05
CA ASP A 657 29.29 0.74 22.50
C ASP A 657 28.54 -0.43 23.15
N PRO A 658 29.21 -1.24 24.01
CA PRO A 658 28.56 -2.33 24.72
C PRO A 658 27.33 -1.89 25.56
N ALA A 659 27.32 -0.67 26.08
CA ALA A 659 26.20 -0.12 26.84
C ALA A 659 24.97 0.07 25.97
N ASP A 660 25.16 0.62 24.77
CA ASP A 660 24.08 0.82 23.79
C ASP A 660 23.55 -0.52 23.27
N PHE A 661 24.39 -1.56 23.27
CA PHE A 661 24.00 -2.91 22.88
C PHE A 661 23.04 -3.56 23.88
N VAL A 662 23.20 -3.29 25.18
CA VAL A 662 22.26 -3.75 26.23
C VAL A 662 20.90 -3.09 26.05
N ASP A 663 20.85 -1.81 25.79
CA ASP A 663 19.61 -1.08 25.51
C ASP A 663 18.94 -1.58 24.22
N PHE A 664 19.75 -1.92 23.20
CA PHE A 664 19.27 -2.56 21.97
C PHE A 664 18.59 -3.90 22.24
N LEU A 665 19.21 -4.80 23.02
CA LEU A 665 18.61 -6.10 23.36
C LEU A 665 17.32 -5.92 24.17
N GLN A 666 17.27 -4.97 25.11
CA GLN A 666 16.06 -4.68 25.87
C GLN A 666 14.94 -4.12 24.98
N ALA A 667 15.26 -3.28 24.01
CA ALA A 667 14.28 -2.75 23.05
C ALA A 667 13.74 -3.85 22.12
N VAL A 668 14.58 -4.79 21.69
CA VAL A 668 14.17 -5.95 20.90
C VAL A 668 13.26 -6.87 21.70
N ASP A 669 13.59 -7.14 22.96
CA ASP A 669 12.77 -7.96 23.86
C ASP A 669 11.41 -7.31 24.15
N GLN A 670 11.36 -5.99 24.35
CA GLN A 670 10.11 -5.26 24.54
C GLN A 670 9.25 -5.26 23.27
N ALA A 671 9.85 -5.12 22.09
CA ALA A 671 9.15 -5.23 20.82
C ALA A 671 8.64 -6.66 20.56
N ALA A 672 9.42 -7.68 20.89
CA ALA A 672 9.02 -9.09 20.81
C ALA A 672 7.90 -9.42 21.82
N ALA A 673 7.98 -8.90 23.03
CA ALA A 673 6.93 -9.05 24.05
C ALA A 673 5.62 -8.35 23.64
N ALA A 674 5.69 -7.19 23.00
CA ALA A 674 4.52 -6.50 22.46
C ALA A 674 3.84 -7.26 21.32
N VAL A 675 4.61 -8.06 20.56
CA VAL A 675 4.07 -8.94 19.50
C VAL A 675 3.50 -10.24 20.07
N THR A 676 3.97 -10.69 21.25
CA THR A 676 3.60 -11.97 21.88
C THR A 676 2.47 -11.88 22.91
N VAL A 677 1.94 -10.70 23.23
CA VAL A 677 0.73 -10.57 24.04
C VAL A 677 -0.51 -10.92 23.17
N THR A 678 -0.59 -12.20 22.77
CA THR A 678 -1.88 -12.84 22.62
C THR A 678 -2.33 -13.27 24.02
N PRO A 679 -3.50 -12.88 24.52
CA PRO A 679 -4.00 -13.41 25.76
C PRO A 679 -4.19 -14.92 25.59
N ASN A 680 -3.50 -15.73 26.37
CA ASN A 680 -3.88 -17.12 26.56
C ASN A 680 -5.34 -17.14 27.01
N PRO A 681 -6.21 -17.94 26.39
CA PRO A 681 -7.55 -18.15 26.93
C PRO A 681 -7.41 -18.74 28.32
N PRO A 682 -8.26 -18.38 29.28
CA PRO A 682 -8.21 -18.94 30.63
C PRO A 682 -8.42 -20.46 30.56
N ASN A 683 -7.40 -21.22 30.94
CA ASN A 683 -7.48 -22.63 31.20
C ASN A 683 -8.22 -22.83 32.51
N ASP A 684 -9.55 -22.87 32.50
CA ASP A 684 -10.39 -23.45 33.57
C ASP A 684 -11.71 -23.91 32.96
N LEU A 685 -11.68 -25.11 32.37
CA LEU A 685 -12.86 -25.94 32.21
C LEU A 685 -12.45 -27.37 32.54
N PRO A 686 -13.22 -28.09 33.40
CA PRO A 686 -12.86 -29.42 33.85
C PRO A 686 -12.95 -30.43 32.71
N ALA A 687 -12.00 -31.34 32.71
CA ALA A 687 -11.94 -32.51 31.84
C ALA A 687 -13.24 -33.31 31.93
N ALA A 688 -13.93 -33.46 30.82
CA ALA A 688 -14.99 -34.46 30.67
C ALA A 688 -14.34 -35.72 30.05
N ASP A 689 -14.54 -36.83 30.74
CA ASP A 689 -14.17 -38.17 30.36
C ASP A 689 -14.66 -38.53 28.93
N VAL A 690 -13.74 -38.93 28.09
CA VAL A 690 -14.03 -39.71 26.88
C VAL A 690 -13.20 -41.00 26.94
N ASP A 691 -13.76 -42.00 27.57
CA ASP A 691 -13.34 -43.39 27.38
C ASP A 691 -14.04 -43.95 26.13
N ASN A 692 -13.31 -44.78 25.40
CA ASN A 692 -13.73 -45.76 24.44
C ASN A 692 -14.23 -45.32 23.05
N MET A 693 -13.35 -45.50 22.07
CA MET A 693 -13.59 -46.42 20.94
C MET A 693 -12.24 -46.74 20.22
N ALA A 694 -11.81 -47.95 20.44
CA ALA A 694 -10.86 -48.64 19.58
C ALA A 694 -11.62 -49.13 18.34
N ASP A 695 -11.00 -48.97 17.16
CA ASP A 695 -10.96 -50.07 16.16
C ASP A 695 -9.94 -49.76 15.04
N ASP A 696 -9.08 -50.69 14.92
CA ASP A 696 -8.21 -51.18 13.87
C ASP A 696 -8.27 -50.52 12.48
N ASP A 697 -7.08 -50.08 11.99
CA ASP A 697 -6.64 -50.43 10.63
C ASP A 697 -5.11 -50.28 10.52
N GLU A 698 -4.45 -51.44 10.42
CA GLU A 698 -3.02 -51.61 10.12
C GLU A 698 -2.70 -51.06 8.72
N VAL A 699 -1.80 -50.09 8.61
CA VAL A 699 -1.09 -49.79 7.38
C VAL A 699 0.41 -49.95 7.65
N SER A 700 0.98 -50.97 7.00
CA SER A 700 2.39 -51.32 7.01
C SER A 700 3.31 -50.17 6.52
N PRO A 701 4.49 -49.98 7.12
CA PRO A 701 5.44 -49.00 6.67
C PRO A 701 6.24 -49.48 5.44
N LEU A 702 6.38 -48.59 4.46
CA LEU A 702 7.26 -48.72 3.32
C LEU A 702 8.73 -48.65 3.76
N PRO A 703 9.64 -49.43 3.11
CA PRO A 703 11.05 -49.46 3.47
C PRO A 703 11.80 -48.20 3.08
N PRO A 704 12.87 -47.81 3.82
CA PRO A 704 13.67 -46.65 3.53
C PRO A 704 14.49 -46.82 2.24
N PRO A 705 14.74 -45.72 1.48
CA PRO A 705 15.57 -45.82 0.28
C PRO A 705 17.05 -46.03 0.66
N SER A 706 17.67 -46.91 -0.11
CA SER A 706 19.07 -47.27 -0.02
C SER A 706 20.02 -46.11 -0.26
N THR A 707 20.99 -45.94 0.64
CA THR A 707 22.13 -45.03 0.51
C THR A 707 22.96 -45.32 -0.74
N PRO A 708 23.29 -44.34 -1.57
CA PRO A 708 24.39 -44.44 -2.53
C PRO A 708 25.73 -44.16 -1.82
N GLY A 709 26.74 -44.87 -2.23
CA GLY A 709 28.05 -44.93 -1.65
C GLY A 709 28.83 -43.61 -1.69
N HIS A 710 29.76 -43.53 -0.74
CA HIS A 710 30.82 -42.55 -0.66
C HIS A 710 31.51 -42.34 -2.02
N ASN A 711 31.49 -41.09 -2.48
CA ASN A 711 32.57 -40.53 -3.26
C ASN A 711 32.95 -39.20 -2.64
N ASP A 712 34.18 -39.14 -2.13
CA ASP A 712 34.88 -37.96 -1.69
C ASP A 712 35.05 -36.99 -2.86
N ASP A 713 34.23 -36.00 -2.95
CA ASP A 713 34.47 -34.73 -3.65
C ASP A 713 33.29 -33.77 -3.42
N VAL A 714 33.09 -33.38 -2.15
CA VAL A 714 32.19 -32.25 -1.80
C VAL A 714 32.99 -31.25 -0.96
N THR A 715 33.87 -30.56 -1.62
CA THR A 715 34.37 -29.27 -1.17
C THR A 715 34.13 -28.28 -2.29
N HIS A 716 33.36 -27.23 -1.97
CA HIS A 716 32.96 -26.03 -2.75
C HIS A 716 31.56 -26.06 -3.33
N ILE A 717 30.58 -25.91 -2.47
CA ILE A 717 29.32 -25.24 -2.82
C ILE A 717 29.35 -23.87 -2.10
N GLY A 718 29.79 -22.86 -2.81
CA GLY A 718 29.92 -21.49 -2.25
C GLY A 718 30.38 -20.44 -3.23
N SER A 719 30.65 -20.81 -4.48
CA SER A 719 30.96 -19.81 -5.51
C SER A 719 30.56 -20.35 -6.88
N ILE A 720 29.35 -20.12 -7.25
CA ILE A 720 28.94 -20.38 -8.63
C ILE A 720 29.35 -19.15 -9.45
N LEU A 721 30.51 -19.25 -10.11
CA LEU A 721 30.92 -18.36 -11.17
C LEU A 721 30.14 -18.75 -12.43
N PHE A 722 29.11 -18.01 -12.77
CA PHE A 722 28.43 -18.17 -14.04
C PHE A 722 29.21 -17.56 -15.18
N SER A 723 29.33 -18.27 -16.29
CA SER A 723 29.90 -17.75 -17.53
C SER A 723 28.93 -16.72 -18.14
N ARG A 724 29.47 -15.74 -18.85
CA ARG A 724 28.71 -14.64 -19.47
C ARG A 724 27.58 -15.09 -20.41
N ALA A 725 27.61 -16.34 -20.87
CA ALA A 725 26.61 -16.93 -21.76
C ALA A 725 25.43 -17.56 -20.99
N GLU A 726 25.60 -17.97 -19.72
CA GLU A 726 24.55 -18.50 -18.86
C GLU A 726 23.71 -17.39 -18.21
N TYR A 727 24.24 -16.17 -18.18
CA TYR A 727 23.56 -14.99 -17.64
C TYR A 727 22.32 -14.55 -18.46
N GLU A 728 22.24 -14.95 -19.72
CA GLU A 728 21.12 -14.59 -20.60
C GLU A 728 19.87 -15.45 -20.42
N LEU A 729 19.94 -16.57 -19.73
CA LEU A 729 18.84 -17.53 -19.60
C LEU A 729 18.30 -17.75 -18.18
N LEU A 730 19.00 -17.32 -17.10
CA LEU A 730 18.73 -17.81 -15.74
C LEU A 730 18.86 -16.77 -14.63
N ASP A 731 18.36 -15.55 -14.84
CA ASP A 731 18.34 -14.51 -13.79
C ASP A 731 17.55 -14.89 -12.52
N TRP A 732 16.74 -15.91 -12.57
CA TRP A 732 15.87 -16.34 -11.47
C TRP A 732 16.52 -17.37 -10.55
N GLU A 733 17.52 -18.15 -11.02
CA GLU A 733 18.29 -19.03 -10.14
C GLU A 733 19.17 -18.25 -9.12
N LEU A 734 19.61 -17.05 -9.50
CA LEU A 734 20.31 -16.13 -8.60
C LEU A 734 19.44 -15.66 -7.43
N ILE A 735 18.12 -15.53 -7.65
CA ILE A 735 17.16 -15.16 -6.61
C ILE A 735 16.95 -16.32 -5.64
N GLU A 736 16.91 -17.55 -6.12
CA GLU A 736 16.79 -18.75 -5.31
C GLU A 736 17.99 -18.94 -4.35
N HIS A 737 19.22 -18.72 -4.84
CA HIS A 737 20.44 -18.89 -4.06
C HIS A 737 20.67 -17.77 -3.03
N SER A 738 20.17 -16.56 -3.26
CA SER A 738 20.27 -15.44 -2.31
C SER A 738 19.46 -15.66 -1.03
N TYR A 739 18.52 -16.60 -1.03
CA TYR A 739 17.61 -16.88 0.08
C TYR A 739 18.04 -18.08 0.96
N ILE A 740 18.96 -18.93 0.50
CA ILE A 740 19.34 -20.15 1.23
C ILE A 740 20.02 -19.85 2.57
N ASP A 741 20.60 -18.67 2.76
CA ASP A 741 21.32 -18.25 3.98
C ASP A 741 20.58 -17.23 4.87
N TRP A 742 19.24 -17.19 4.81
CA TRP A 742 18.45 -16.20 5.54
C TRP A 742 18.57 -16.32 7.07
N ASP A 743 18.73 -17.53 7.62
CA ASP A 743 18.97 -17.75 9.07
C ASP A 743 20.30 -17.16 9.54
N LEU A 744 21.28 -17.00 8.66
CA LEU A 744 22.56 -16.37 8.92
C LEU A 744 22.51 -14.84 8.85
N ASN A 745 21.53 -14.24 8.17
CA ASN A 745 21.36 -12.79 8.06
C ASN A 745 20.92 -12.11 9.36
N MET A 746 20.44 -12.84 10.35
CA MET A 746 20.23 -12.34 11.71
C MET A 746 21.57 -11.90 12.37
N SER A 747 22.70 -12.38 11.87
CA SER A 747 24.03 -12.08 12.42
C SER A 747 24.65 -10.76 11.90
N LEU A 748 24.03 -10.12 10.90
CA LEU A 748 24.60 -8.95 10.20
C LEU A 748 24.54 -7.64 10.98
N THR A 749 23.87 -7.61 12.12
CA THR A 749 23.71 -6.39 12.93
C THR A 749 24.50 -6.40 14.22
N VAL A 750 25.11 -7.49 14.55
CA VAL A 750 25.98 -7.57 15.73
C VAL A 750 27.37 -7.05 15.35
N ALA A 751 27.95 -6.17 16.16
CA ALA A 751 29.32 -5.69 15.91
C ALA A 751 30.25 -6.90 15.64
N PRO A 752 31.16 -6.81 14.65
CA PRO A 752 31.97 -7.96 14.23
C PRO A 752 32.68 -8.69 15.38
N GLU A 753 33.04 -7.95 16.41
CA GLU A 753 33.68 -8.46 17.62
C GLU A 753 32.73 -9.31 18.46
N VAL A 754 31.49 -8.85 18.69
CA VAL A 754 30.47 -9.59 19.44
C VAL A 754 30.06 -10.84 18.69
N TYR A 755 29.89 -10.75 17.36
CA TYR A 755 29.61 -11.91 16.53
C TYR A 755 30.74 -12.94 16.54
N SER A 756 32.01 -12.50 16.54
CA SER A 756 33.18 -13.38 16.66
C SER A 756 33.17 -14.15 17.99
N TYR A 757 32.76 -13.53 19.08
CA TYR A 757 32.62 -14.21 20.40
C TYR A 757 31.44 -15.19 20.38
N LEU A 758 30.29 -14.80 19.87
CA LEU A 758 29.11 -15.67 19.75
C LEU A 758 29.42 -16.93 18.96
N ARG A 759 30.15 -16.80 17.84
CA ARG A 759 30.52 -17.92 16.99
C ARG A 759 31.58 -18.84 17.59
N LYS A 760 32.53 -18.29 18.33
CA LYS A 760 33.59 -19.08 18.96
C LYS A 760 33.12 -19.79 20.23
N GLY A 761 31.89 -19.52 20.70
CA GLY A 761 31.39 -20.07 21.97
C GLY A 761 32.15 -19.58 23.19
N THR A 762 32.83 -18.43 23.10
CA THR A 762 33.63 -17.87 24.19
C THR A 762 32.98 -16.60 24.71
N ILE A 763 32.88 -16.48 26.05
CA ILE A 763 32.28 -15.31 26.70
C ILE A 763 33.39 -14.28 26.92
N ASP A 764 33.14 -13.02 26.53
CA ASP A 764 34.02 -11.90 26.82
C ASP A 764 34.05 -11.65 28.33
N PRO A 765 35.21 -11.63 28.96
CA PRO A 765 35.33 -11.41 30.43
C PRO A 765 34.84 -10.04 30.89
N THR A 766 34.72 -9.08 30.00
CA THR A 766 34.28 -7.71 30.28
C THR A 766 32.75 -7.54 30.26
N TRP A 767 31.99 -8.52 29.81
CA TRP A 767 30.54 -8.44 29.75
C TRP A 767 29.90 -8.41 31.12
N THR A 768 28.84 -7.62 31.27
CA THR A 768 28.07 -7.59 32.51
C THR A 768 27.39 -8.92 32.80
N THR A 769 27.11 -9.21 34.06
CA THR A 769 26.46 -10.47 34.49
C THR A 769 25.15 -10.75 33.73
N ALA A 770 24.37 -9.72 33.39
CA ALA A 770 23.11 -9.87 32.67
C ALA A 770 23.31 -10.31 31.23
N VAL A 771 24.29 -9.75 30.51
CA VAL A 771 24.63 -10.12 29.13
C VAL A 771 25.21 -11.54 29.11
N ARG A 772 26.03 -11.88 30.08
CA ARG A 772 26.62 -13.21 30.19
C ARG A 772 25.56 -14.28 30.44
N SER A 773 24.61 -14.06 31.35
CA SER A 773 23.51 -14.98 31.64
C SER A 773 22.63 -15.23 30.41
N ARG A 774 22.25 -14.21 29.68
CA ARG A 774 21.44 -14.34 28.45
C ARG A 774 22.20 -15.06 27.33
N TRP A 775 23.51 -14.82 27.20
CA TRP A 775 24.32 -15.54 26.23
C TRP A 775 24.40 -17.02 26.57
N GLU A 776 24.60 -17.38 27.86
CA GLU A 776 24.61 -18.76 28.34
C GLU A 776 23.27 -19.48 28.11
N ASP A 777 22.14 -18.77 28.28
CA ASP A 777 20.80 -19.30 28.00
C ASP A 777 20.53 -19.51 26.50
N SER A 778 21.04 -18.62 25.65
CA SER A 778 20.86 -18.72 24.18
C SER A 778 21.73 -19.78 23.53
N THR A 779 22.85 -20.15 24.15
CA THR A 779 23.78 -21.16 23.65
C THR A 779 23.54 -22.57 24.22
N ARG A 780 22.61 -22.75 25.14
CA ARG A 780 22.19 -24.09 25.58
C ARG A 780 21.46 -24.82 24.43
N PRO A 781 21.98 -25.96 23.96
CA PRO A 781 21.26 -26.76 22.98
C PRO A 781 19.95 -27.24 23.61
N THR A 782 18.81 -26.85 23.01
CA THR A 782 17.51 -27.49 23.31
C THR A 782 17.53 -28.92 22.75
N CYS A 783 18.27 -29.80 23.36
CA CYS A 783 18.14 -31.22 23.19
C CYS A 783 17.10 -31.73 24.18
N SER A 784 15.85 -31.82 23.76
CA SER A 784 14.93 -32.79 24.35
C SER A 784 15.26 -34.16 23.79
N PRO A 785 15.55 -35.15 24.63
CA PRO A 785 15.65 -36.55 24.20
C PRO A 785 14.24 -37.12 24.29
N THR A 786 13.55 -37.23 23.17
CA THR A 786 12.45 -38.19 23.04
C THR A 786 12.37 -38.65 21.60
N LEU A 787 12.83 -39.93 21.45
CA LEU A 787 12.44 -41.00 20.54
C LEU A 787 12.09 -40.62 19.11
#